data_6f1de5c50f5f0ec2ecbd9da39f4b5606
#
_entry.id   6f1de5c50f5f0ec2ecbd9da39f4b5606
#
_cell.length_a   1.000
_cell.length_b   1.000
_cell.length_c   1.000
_cell.angle_alpha   90.00
_cell.angle_beta   90.00
_cell.angle_gamma   90.00
#
_symmetry.space_group_name_H-M   'P 1'
#
loop_
_entity.id
_entity.type
_entity.pdbx_description
1 polymer ?
#
loop_
_entity_poly.entity_id
_entity_poly.type
_entity_poly.pdbx_seq_one_letter_code
_entity_poly.pdbx_strand_id
1 'polypeptide(L)'
;LVEYVVSLDKLGNHDVERVGGKNASLGEMISNLAGAGVSVPGGFATTAQAYRDFMELSGLNEQIHALLDALDVDDVNALAKAGSQIRGWVMEAEFPPQLDADIRTAFAEMAGGNDNMAVAVRSSATAEDLPDASFAGQQETFLNIRGVDNVIRATKEVFASLFNDRAIAYRVHQGFDHKLVALSAGVQRMVRSETGTAGVMFTLDTESGFRDVVFITGAYGLGETVVQGAVNPDEFYVHKHTLEAGRPAILRRNLGSKAIKMVYGEEASAGKSVKTVEVDQAERMRFCLSDAEVANLARQAMTIEKHYGRPMDIEWAKDGDDNQLYIVQARPETVKSRSSANVMERYLLKEKGTVLVEGRAIGQRIGAGPVKIIRDVSEMDKVQPGDVLVSDMTDPDWEPVMKRASAIVTNRGGRTCHAAIIARELGIPAVVGCGNATELLQDGQRVTVTCAEGDTGLIFEGELGFDIRQNSIDAMPELPFKIMMNVGNPDRAFDFAQLPNAGVGLARLEFIINRMIGVHPKALLNFDGLPSDIKSSVEKRIAGYGDPVDFYVEKLVEGVSTLAAAFWPKKVIVRLSDFKSNEYANLIGGKLYEPEEENPMLGFRGASRYISESFRDCFELECRAMRKVRDEMGLTNVELMVPFVRTLGEASQVIDILGQFGLKRGENGLRIIMMCELPSNALLADEFLEFFDGFSIGSNDMTQLTLGLDRDSGIIAHLFDERNPAVKKLLANAIEACNKAGKYIGICGQGPSDHPDLAKWLMEQGIESVSLNPDSVLDTWFFLADAEIK
;
A
#
# COMPACT_ATOMS: atom_id res chain seq x y z
N LEU A 1 -18.01 -39.35 25.48
CA LEU A 1 -16.88 -39.49 24.55
C LEU A 1 -16.30 -38.10 24.27
N VAL A 2 -15.02 -37.95 24.54
CA VAL A 2 -14.30 -36.71 24.26
C VAL A 2 -14.06 -36.60 22.74
N GLU A 3 -14.42 -35.47 22.15
CA GLU A 3 -14.22 -35.19 20.73
C GLU A 3 -12.85 -34.61 20.48
N TYR A 4 -11.96 -35.31 19.79
CA TYR A 4 -10.61 -34.90 19.48
C TYR A 4 -10.43 -34.33 18.09
N VAL A 5 -11.31 -34.65 17.16
CA VAL A 5 -11.26 -34.25 15.75
C VAL A 5 -12.64 -33.81 15.29
N VAL A 6 -12.71 -32.68 14.59
CA VAL A 6 -13.95 -32.10 14.06
C VAL A 6 -13.76 -31.71 12.62
N SER A 7 -14.72 -32.03 11.72
CA SER A 7 -14.70 -31.54 10.35
C SER A 7 -14.90 -30.02 10.31
N LEU A 8 -14.17 -29.32 9.42
CA LEU A 8 -14.24 -27.86 9.31
C LEU A 8 -15.64 -27.34 9.00
N ASP A 9 -16.44 -28.07 8.23
CA ASP A 9 -17.81 -27.66 7.88
C ASP A 9 -18.80 -27.72 9.05
N LYS A 10 -18.38 -28.22 10.21
CA LYS A 10 -19.16 -28.24 11.44
C LYS A 10 -18.71 -27.20 12.46
N LEU A 11 -17.78 -26.35 12.09
CA LEU A 11 -17.19 -25.34 12.94
C LEU A 11 -17.68 -23.94 12.56
N GLY A 12 -17.65 -23.04 13.50
CA GLY A 12 -17.97 -21.63 13.31
C GLY A 12 -17.25 -20.73 14.30
N ASN A 13 -17.54 -19.44 14.27
CA ASN A 13 -16.88 -18.44 15.12
C ASN A 13 -16.98 -18.71 16.62
N HIS A 14 -18.01 -19.43 17.05
CA HIS A 14 -18.23 -19.81 18.45
C HIS A 14 -17.28 -20.94 18.92
N ASP A 15 -16.50 -21.53 18.01
CA ASP A 15 -15.61 -22.65 18.31
C ASP A 15 -14.14 -22.26 18.52
N VAL A 16 -13.84 -20.97 18.69
CA VAL A 16 -12.45 -20.47 18.88
C VAL A 16 -11.76 -21.16 20.06
N GLU A 17 -12.46 -21.37 21.16
CA GLU A 17 -11.88 -22.06 22.34
C GLU A 17 -11.63 -23.56 22.09
N ARG A 18 -12.33 -24.17 21.12
CA ARG A 18 -12.18 -25.58 20.77
C ARG A 18 -11.09 -25.85 19.76
N VAL A 19 -10.98 -25.00 18.73
CA VAL A 19 -10.14 -25.27 17.54
C VAL A 19 -9.22 -24.10 17.16
N GLY A 20 -9.19 -23.05 17.95
CA GLY A 20 -8.44 -21.85 17.65
C GLY A 20 -9.10 -20.93 16.60
N GLY A 21 -8.59 -19.71 16.48
CA GLY A 21 -9.19 -18.69 15.64
C GLY A 21 -9.16 -19.01 14.15
N LYS A 22 -8.05 -19.51 13.64
CA LYS A 22 -7.91 -19.85 12.21
C LYS A 22 -8.88 -20.93 11.76
N ASN A 23 -8.96 -22.02 12.50
CA ASN A 23 -9.85 -23.13 12.16
C ASN A 23 -11.32 -22.77 12.33
N ALA A 24 -11.65 -22.00 13.37
CA ALA A 24 -13.00 -21.48 13.56
C ALA A 24 -13.42 -20.59 12.40
N SER A 25 -12.54 -19.73 11.93
CA SER A 25 -12.78 -18.85 10.79
C SER A 25 -12.93 -19.61 9.49
N LEU A 26 -12.11 -20.64 9.22
CA LEU A 26 -12.27 -21.51 8.05
C LEU A 26 -13.63 -22.20 8.07
N GLY A 27 -14.02 -22.74 9.21
CA GLY A 27 -15.32 -23.40 9.38
C GLY A 27 -16.49 -22.43 9.17
N GLU A 28 -16.40 -21.24 9.72
CA GLU A 28 -17.39 -20.17 9.53
C GLU A 28 -17.57 -19.81 8.06
N MET A 29 -16.47 -19.65 7.32
CA MET A 29 -16.52 -19.32 5.89
C MET A 29 -17.10 -20.48 5.07
N ILE A 30 -16.69 -21.71 5.34
CA ILE A 30 -17.22 -22.90 4.64
C ILE A 30 -18.71 -23.02 4.86
N SER A 31 -19.17 -22.86 6.11
CA SER A 31 -20.57 -23.05 6.49
C SER A 31 -21.50 -21.94 5.99
N ASN A 32 -21.03 -20.69 6.00
CA ASN A 32 -21.89 -19.51 5.80
C ASN A 32 -21.62 -18.72 4.52
N LEU A 33 -20.45 -18.82 3.91
CA LEU A 33 -20.06 -17.96 2.78
C LEU A 33 -19.85 -18.71 1.46
N ALA A 34 -19.91 -20.02 1.45
CA ALA A 34 -19.78 -20.80 0.20
C ALA A 34 -20.86 -20.40 -0.82
N GLY A 35 -22.11 -20.21 -0.37
CA GLY A 35 -23.21 -19.75 -1.21
C GLY A 35 -23.09 -18.30 -1.69
N ALA A 36 -22.24 -17.49 -1.05
CA ALA A 36 -21.96 -16.10 -1.42
C ALA A 36 -20.71 -15.95 -2.32
N GLY A 37 -20.13 -17.05 -2.78
CA GLY A 37 -19.02 -17.08 -3.72
C GLY A 37 -17.62 -17.16 -3.11
N VAL A 38 -17.51 -17.42 -1.81
CA VAL A 38 -16.23 -17.61 -1.13
C VAL A 38 -15.84 -19.09 -1.20
N SER A 39 -14.73 -19.41 -1.86
CA SER A 39 -14.24 -20.78 -2.05
C SER A 39 -13.15 -21.08 -1.03
N VAL A 40 -13.40 -22.04 -0.14
CA VAL A 40 -12.45 -22.48 0.90
C VAL A 40 -12.24 -23.97 0.78
N PRO A 41 -10.99 -24.47 0.72
CA PRO A 41 -10.75 -25.92 0.72
C PRO A 41 -11.21 -26.58 2.03
N GLY A 42 -11.79 -27.76 1.93
CA GLY A 42 -12.26 -28.52 3.09
C GLY A 42 -11.14 -29.19 3.90
N GLY A 43 -11.50 -29.70 5.06
CA GLY A 43 -10.56 -30.37 5.95
C GLY A 43 -11.16 -30.66 7.33
N PHE A 44 -10.29 -30.91 8.31
CA PHE A 44 -10.67 -31.13 9.70
C PHE A 44 -9.67 -30.49 10.65
N ALA A 45 -10.05 -30.39 11.91
CA ALA A 45 -9.18 -29.81 12.95
C ALA A 45 -9.15 -30.70 14.18
N THR A 46 -8.02 -30.75 14.87
CA THR A 46 -7.94 -31.32 16.21
C THR A 46 -8.46 -30.27 17.21
N THR A 47 -9.05 -30.76 18.32
CA THR A 47 -9.57 -29.86 19.35
C THR A 47 -8.48 -29.44 20.35
N ALA A 48 -8.72 -28.34 21.04
CA ALA A 48 -7.86 -27.93 22.17
C ALA A 48 -7.79 -29.01 23.25
N GLN A 49 -8.88 -29.75 23.46
CA GLN A 49 -8.90 -30.86 24.40
C GLN A 49 -7.93 -31.99 23.99
N ALA A 50 -7.81 -32.25 22.69
CA ALA A 50 -6.83 -33.21 22.19
C ALA A 50 -5.40 -32.82 22.55
N TYR A 51 -5.07 -31.56 22.39
CA TYR A 51 -3.76 -31.02 22.79
C TYR A 51 -3.55 -31.15 24.30
N ARG A 52 -4.51 -30.72 25.11
CA ARG A 52 -4.41 -30.77 26.57
C ARG A 52 -4.26 -32.19 27.09
N ASP A 53 -5.04 -33.12 26.57
CA ASP A 53 -4.96 -34.53 26.97
C ASP A 53 -3.62 -35.17 26.55
N PHE A 54 -3.12 -34.81 25.36
CA PHE A 54 -1.79 -35.24 24.94
C PHE A 54 -0.70 -34.77 25.91
N MET A 55 -0.71 -33.48 26.25
CA MET A 55 0.29 -32.87 27.13
C MET A 55 0.22 -33.44 28.57
N GLU A 56 -0.97 -33.75 29.05
CA GLU A 56 -1.17 -34.26 30.39
C GLU A 56 -0.87 -35.77 30.53
N LEU A 57 -1.43 -36.58 29.61
CA LEU A 57 -1.25 -38.02 29.64
C LEU A 57 0.18 -38.47 29.34
N SER A 58 0.94 -37.66 28.64
CA SER A 58 2.38 -37.87 28.39
C SER A 58 3.30 -37.38 29.48
N GLY A 59 2.78 -36.67 30.49
CA GLY A 59 3.57 -36.09 31.55
C GLY A 59 4.38 -34.84 31.15
N LEU A 60 4.14 -34.28 29.97
CA LEU A 60 4.87 -33.16 29.42
C LEU A 60 4.59 -31.85 30.17
N ASN A 61 3.36 -31.66 30.66
CA ASN A 61 2.97 -30.39 31.30
C ASN A 61 3.90 -30.01 32.48
N GLU A 62 4.19 -30.94 33.37
CA GLU A 62 5.07 -30.67 34.53
C GLU A 62 6.48 -30.32 34.07
N GLN A 63 7.06 -31.08 33.16
CA GLN A 63 8.42 -30.87 32.68
C GLN A 63 8.58 -29.53 31.97
N ILE A 64 7.64 -29.19 31.09
CA ILE A 64 7.69 -27.98 30.26
C ILE A 64 7.54 -26.74 31.15
N HIS A 65 6.54 -26.71 32.02
CA HIS A 65 6.29 -25.55 32.87
C HIS A 65 7.38 -25.32 33.90
N ALA A 66 7.99 -26.36 34.42
CA ALA A 66 9.16 -26.24 35.29
C ALA A 66 10.34 -25.55 34.59
N LEU A 67 10.58 -25.90 33.33
CA LEU A 67 11.64 -25.29 32.52
C LEU A 67 11.32 -23.84 32.15
N LEU A 68 10.08 -23.54 31.77
CA LEU A 68 9.65 -22.18 31.37
C LEU A 68 9.62 -21.22 32.57
N ASP A 69 9.25 -21.66 33.75
CA ASP A 69 9.20 -20.82 34.95
C ASP A 69 10.59 -20.35 35.38
N ALA A 70 11.63 -21.11 35.06
CA ALA A 70 13.04 -20.79 35.37
C ALA A 70 13.76 -20.03 34.24
N LEU A 71 13.07 -19.77 33.08
CA LEU A 71 13.70 -19.23 31.89
C LEU A 71 13.66 -17.70 31.87
N ASP A 72 14.81 -17.09 31.57
CA ASP A 72 14.93 -15.68 31.19
C ASP A 72 14.85 -15.59 29.64
N VAL A 73 13.72 -15.12 29.12
CA VAL A 73 13.47 -15.03 27.67
C VAL A 73 14.31 -13.94 26.98
N ASP A 74 14.89 -13.02 27.73
CA ASP A 74 15.77 -11.98 27.17
C ASP A 74 17.19 -12.50 26.91
N ASP A 75 17.54 -13.64 27.51
CA ASP A 75 18.75 -14.39 27.18
C ASP A 75 18.47 -15.28 25.97
N VAL A 76 18.89 -14.83 24.80
CA VAL A 76 18.62 -15.48 23.49
C VAL A 76 19.16 -16.93 23.49
N ASN A 77 20.33 -17.17 24.06
CA ASN A 77 20.94 -18.51 24.08
C ASN A 77 20.18 -19.46 25.03
N ALA A 78 19.76 -18.97 26.19
CA ALA A 78 18.96 -19.76 27.12
C ALA A 78 17.59 -20.10 26.52
N LEU A 79 16.97 -19.15 25.83
CA LEU A 79 15.70 -19.35 25.13
C LEU A 79 15.82 -20.42 24.06
N ALA A 80 16.86 -20.35 23.21
CA ALA A 80 17.08 -21.31 22.13
C ALA A 80 17.27 -22.73 22.68
N LYS A 81 18.04 -22.88 23.74
CA LYS A 81 18.30 -24.19 24.39
C LYS A 81 17.04 -24.77 25.01
N ALA A 82 16.29 -23.97 25.76
CA ALA A 82 15.04 -24.40 26.37
C ALA A 82 13.97 -24.76 25.34
N GLY A 83 13.80 -23.93 24.34
CA GLY A 83 12.84 -24.20 23.25
C GLY A 83 13.12 -25.49 22.49
N SER A 84 14.39 -25.72 22.12
CA SER A 84 14.82 -26.94 21.45
C SER A 84 14.57 -28.20 22.32
N GLN A 85 14.83 -28.10 23.60
CA GLN A 85 14.61 -29.20 24.53
C GLN A 85 13.11 -29.53 24.66
N ILE A 86 12.26 -28.53 24.80
CA ILE A 86 10.81 -28.72 24.90
C ILE A 86 10.25 -29.35 23.63
N ARG A 87 10.60 -28.83 22.47
CA ARG A 87 10.15 -29.36 21.17
C ARG A 87 10.57 -30.81 21.00
N GLY A 88 11.79 -31.15 21.42
CA GLY A 88 12.26 -32.55 21.42
C GLY A 88 11.39 -33.46 22.27
N TRP A 89 11.03 -33.05 23.47
CA TRP A 89 10.14 -33.81 24.34
C TRP A 89 8.77 -34.06 23.70
N VAL A 90 8.20 -33.04 23.08
CA VAL A 90 6.89 -33.15 22.40
C VAL A 90 6.95 -34.16 21.25
N MET A 91 8.01 -34.10 20.45
CA MET A 91 8.17 -34.99 19.29
C MET A 91 8.40 -36.46 19.69
N GLU A 92 9.03 -36.73 20.81
CA GLU A 92 9.29 -38.10 21.32
C GLU A 92 8.08 -38.71 22.00
N ALA A 93 7.13 -37.93 22.50
CA ALA A 93 5.94 -38.44 23.17
C ALA A 93 4.93 -39.04 22.17
N GLU A 94 4.23 -40.09 22.58
CA GLU A 94 3.21 -40.73 21.76
C GLU A 94 1.82 -40.10 21.97
N PHE A 95 1.03 -40.00 20.90
CA PHE A 95 -0.36 -39.55 21.00
C PHE A 95 -1.23 -40.60 21.75
N PRO A 96 -2.25 -40.10 22.48
CA PRO A 96 -3.26 -41.01 22.98
C PRO A 96 -3.86 -41.89 21.85
N PRO A 97 -4.13 -43.18 22.07
CA PRO A 97 -4.63 -44.07 21.03
C PRO A 97 -5.88 -43.56 20.33
N GLN A 98 -6.80 -42.95 21.05
CA GLN A 98 -8.02 -42.37 20.48
C GLN A 98 -7.73 -41.21 19.53
N LEU A 99 -6.80 -40.33 19.87
CA LEU A 99 -6.41 -39.22 19.02
C LEU A 99 -5.80 -39.71 17.71
N ASP A 100 -4.91 -40.69 17.78
CA ASP A 100 -4.32 -41.31 16.59
C ASP A 100 -5.38 -41.90 15.69
N ALA A 101 -6.31 -42.67 16.25
CA ALA A 101 -7.41 -43.29 15.53
C ALA A 101 -8.36 -42.27 14.89
N ASP A 102 -8.69 -41.20 15.61
CA ASP A 102 -9.61 -40.18 15.13
C ASP A 102 -9.02 -39.39 13.97
N ILE A 103 -7.72 -39.08 13.99
CA ILE A 103 -7.03 -38.43 12.88
C ILE A 103 -7.04 -39.35 11.63
N ARG A 104 -6.76 -40.61 11.81
CA ARG A 104 -6.76 -41.59 10.71
C ARG A 104 -8.14 -41.71 10.06
N THR A 105 -9.20 -41.78 10.86
CA THR A 105 -10.57 -41.83 10.38
C THR A 105 -10.96 -40.57 9.61
N ALA A 106 -10.66 -39.39 10.15
CA ALA A 106 -10.96 -38.12 9.51
C ALA A 106 -10.20 -37.94 8.19
N PHE A 107 -8.93 -38.32 8.15
CA PHE A 107 -8.14 -38.27 6.91
C PHE A 107 -8.69 -39.21 5.85
N ALA A 108 -9.07 -40.44 6.21
CA ALA A 108 -9.65 -41.38 5.28
C ALA A 108 -10.97 -40.89 4.66
N GLU A 109 -11.81 -40.27 5.48
CA GLU A 109 -13.08 -39.65 5.00
C GLU A 109 -12.80 -38.50 4.04
N MET A 110 -11.86 -37.61 4.38
CA MET A 110 -11.47 -36.47 3.57
C MET A 110 -10.83 -36.94 2.25
N ALA A 111 -9.97 -37.93 2.29
CA ALA A 111 -9.23 -38.44 1.13
C ALA A 111 -10.12 -39.16 0.10
N GLY A 112 -11.24 -39.74 0.53
CA GLY A 112 -12.19 -40.37 -0.37
C GLY A 112 -11.61 -41.52 -1.20
N GLY A 113 -10.64 -42.24 -0.66
CA GLY A 113 -9.94 -43.35 -1.34
C GLY A 113 -8.59 -42.93 -1.97
N ASN A 114 -8.22 -41.66 -1.97
CA ASN A 114 -6.90 -41.19 -2.40
C ASN A 114 -5.98 -41.03 -1.19
N ASP A 115 -5.40 -42.10 -0.73
CA ASP A 115 -4.52 -42.11 0.45
C ASP A 115 -3.26 -41.23 0.27
N ASN A 116 -2.93 -40.80 -0.95
CA ASN A 116 -1.82 -39.95 -1.27
C ASN A 116 -2.23 -38.47 -1.49
N MET A 117 -3.40 -38.06 -1.05
CA MET A 117 -3.88 -36.70 -1.16
C MET A 117 -2.97 -35.75 -0.38
N ALA A 118 -2.56 -34.63 -1.02
CA ALA A 118 -1.75 -33.62 -0.37
C ALA A 118 -2.61 -32.71 0.52
N VAL A 119 -2.11 -32.44 1.73
CA VAL A 119 -2.75 -31.51 2.68
C VAL A 119 -1.75 -30.52 3.25
N ALA A 120 -2.27 -29.41 3.74
CA ALA A 120 -1.56 -28.48 4.62
C ALA A 120 -1.94 -28.79 6.07
N VAL A 121 -0.97 -28.77 6.97
CA VAL A 121 -1.19 -28.92 8.41
C VAL A 121 -0.72 -27.65 9.09
N ARG A 122 -1.66 -26.93 9.72
CA ARG A 122 -1.44 -25.58 10.26
C ARG A 122 -1.81 -25.50 11.73
N SER A 123 -1.07 -24.67 12.46
CA SER A 123 -1.42 -24.31 13.83
C SER A 123 -2.61 -23.37 13.88
N SER A 124 -3.43 -23.52 14.91
CA SER A 124 -4.52 -22.60 15.26
C SER A 124 -4.59 -22.53 16.78
N ALA A 125 -4.05 -21.44 17.35
CA ALA A 125 -4.02 -21.29 18.79
C ALA A 125 -5.32 -20.67 19.30
N THR A 126 -5.73 -21.04 20.50
CA THR A 126 -6.93 -20.50 21.15
C THR A 126 -6.81 -19.01 21.48
N ALA A 127 -5.59 -18.49 21.57
CA ALA A 127 -5.29 -17.09 21.85
C ALA A 127 -4.71 -16.31 20.65
N GLU A 128 -4.62 -16.94 19.47
CA GLU A 128 -3.85 -16.40 18.31
C GLU A 128 -4.41 -15.10 17.76
N ASP A 129 -5.70 -15.00 17.63
CA ASP A 129 -6.37 -13.86 16.97
C ASP A 129 -7.21 -13.03 17.94
N LEU A 130 -6.75 -12.87 19.16
CA LEU A 130 -7.40 -12.00 20.13
C LEU A 130 -7.33 -10.53 19.68
N PRO A 131 -8.37 -9.71 19.95
CA PRO A 131 -8.38 -8.30 19.54
C PRO A 131 -7.19 -7.47 20.05
N ASP A 132 -6.62 -7.86 21.17
CA ASP A 132 -5.54 -7.12 21.85
C ASP A 132 -4.13 -7.58 21.49
N ALA A 133 -3.99 -8.71 20.80
CA ALA A 133 -2.67 -9.24 20.43
C ALA A 133 -2.78 -10.14 19.20
N SER A 134 -1.76 -10.09 18.35
CA SER A 134 -1.66 -10.96 17.18
C SER A 134 -0.45 -11.88 17.31
N PHE A 135 -0.67 -13.17 17.11
CA PHE A 135 0.39 -14.18 17.01
C PHE A 135 0.85 -14.38 15.56
N ALA A 136 0.61 -13.42 14.68
CA ALA A 136 0.94 -13.49 13.26
C ALA A 136 2.38 -13.99 13.02
N GLY A 137 2.50 -15.04 12.22
CA GLY A 137 3.79 -15.62 11.86
C GLY A 137 4.55 -16.29 13.00
N GLN A 138 3.94 -16.58 14.15
CA GLN A 138 4.63 -17.17 15.32
C GLN A 138 4.59 -18.69 15.35
N GLN A 139 3.80 -19.32 14.48
CA GLN A 139 3.61 -20.77 14.45
C GLN A 139 3.81 -21.27 13.03
N GLU A 140 4.11 -22.56 12.90
CA GLU A 140 4.50 -23.15 11.61
C GLU A 140 3.33 -23.71 10.84
N THR A 141 3.49 -23.77 9.53
CA THR A 141 2.61 -24.42 8.58
C THR A 141 3.42 -25.44 7.80
N PHE A 142 2.89 -26.66 7.68
CA PHE A 142 3.51 -27.75 6.93
C PHE A 142 2.70 -28.00 5.68
N LEU A 143 3.34 -27.87 4.53
CA LEU A 143 2.70 -27.97 3.23
C LEU A 143 3.01 -29.31 2.56
N ASN A 144 2.13 -29.73 1.63
CA ASN A 144 2.29 -30.92 0.81
C ASN A 144 2.57 -32.19 1.64
N ILE A 145 1.86 -32.34 2.72
CA ILE A 145 1.93 -33.53 3.56
C ILE A 145 1.09 -34.63 2.88
N ARG A 146 1.69 -35.81 2.66
CA ARG A 146 1.05 -36.95 2.01
C ARG A 146 1.13 -38.17 2.90
N GLY A 147 0.05 -38.94 2.95
CA GLY A 147 -0.05 -40.12 3.80
C GLY A 147 -0.40 -39.77 5.24
N VAL A 148 -1.27 -40.61 5.85
CA VAL A 148 -1.82 -40.35 7.19
C VAL A 148 -0.74 -40.36 8.29
N ASP A 149 0.29 -41.21 8.17
CA ASP A 149 1.38 -41.24 9.14
C ASP A 149 2.13 -39.92 9.18
N ASN A 150 2.36 -39.30 8.01
CA ASN A 150 2.99 -37.98 7.92
C ASN A 150 2.06 -36.87 8.42
N VAL A 151 0.74 -37.00 8.24
CA VAL A 151 -0.25 -36.07 8.82
C VAL A 151 -0.20 -36.13 10.35
N ILE A 152 -0.11 -37.29 10.95
CA ILE A 152 0.01 -37.47 12.39
C ILE A 152 1.30 -36.82 12.91
N ARG A 153 2.42 -37.09 12.22
CA ARG A 153 3.70 -36.49 12.55
C ARG A 153 3.65 -34.95 12.44
N ALA A 154 3.10 -34.42 11.37
CA ALA A 154 2.97 -32.97 11.17
C ALA A 154 2.06 -32.34 12.25
N THR A 155 1.01 -33.04 12.66
CA THR A 155 0.14 -32.60 13.76
C THR A 155 0.95 -32.46 15.06
N LYS A 156 1.83 -33.42 15.35
CA LYS A 156 2.74 -33.37 16.50
C LYS A 156 3.73 -32.21 16.38
N GLU A 157 4.29 -31.98 15.19
CA GLU A 157 5.17 -30.83 14.92
C GLU A 157 4.44 -29.49 15.10
N VAL A 158 3.17 -29.42 14.73
CA VAL A 158 2.33 -28.25 15.00
C VAL A 158 2.19 -28.03 16.51
N PHE A 159 1.93 -29.07 17.29
CA PHE A 159 1.87 -28.94 18.75
C PHE A 159 3.20 -28.47 19.35
N ALA A 160 4.31 -28.98 18.84
CA ALA A 160 5.64 -28.55 19.26
C ALA A 160 5.92 -27.06 18.93
N SER A 161 5.34 -26.54 17.86
CA SER A 161 5.53 -25.16 17.42
C SER A 161 5.01 -24.11 18.41
N LEU A 162 4.14 -24.50 19.34
CA LEU A 162 3.72 -23.63 20.44
C LEU A 162 4.90 -23.23 21.33
N PHE A 163 5.98 -24.00 21.30
CA PHE A 163 7.22 -23.79 22.04
C PHE A 163 8.38 -23.37 21.14
N ASN A 164 8.11 -22.78 20.00
CA ASN A 164 9.13 -22.05 19.24
C ASN A 164 9.64 -20.88 20.07
N ASP A 165 10.90 -20.56 19.93
CA ASP A 165 11.57 -19.53 20.74
C ASP A 165 10.81 -18.22 20.74
N ARG A 166 10.36 -17.80 19.57
CA ARG A 166 9.58 -16.58 19.40
C ARG A 166 8.22 -16.65 20.07
N ALA A 167 7.51 -17.76 19.94
CA ALA A 167 6.20 -17.95 20.59
C ALA A 167 6.32 -17.87 22.12
N ILE A 168 7.36 -18.47 22.68
CA ILE A 168 7.66 -18.39 24.12
C ILE A 168 7.93 -16.94 24.53
N ALA A 169 8.84 -16.27 23.84
CA ALA A 169 9.19 -14.87 24.12
C ALA A 169 7.99 -13.92 24.01
N TYR A 170 7.21 -14.08 23.00
CA TYR A 170 6.01 -13.26 22.77
C TYR A 170 5.02 -13.40 23.94
N ARG A 171 4.71 -14.61 24.36
CA ARG A 171 3.79 -14.84 25.49
C ARG A 171 4.27 -14.17 26.76
N VAL A 172 5.56 -14.29 27.06
CA VAL A 172 6.15 -13.64 28.24
C VAL A 172 6.05 -12.12 28.16
N HIS A 173 6.42 -11.54 27.01
CA HIS A 173 6.39 -10.08 26.82
C HIS A 173 4.96 -9.51 26.82
N GLN A 174 3.98 -10.28 26.38
CA GLN A 174 2.57 -9.86 26.39
C GLN A 174 1.83 -10.24 27.68
N GLY A 175 2.50 -10.89 28.61
CA GLY A 175 1.92 -11.29 29.88
C GLY A 175 0.92 -12.46 29.79
N PHE A 176 0.99 -13.28 28.74
CA PHE A 176 0.16 -14.48 28.62
C PHE A 176 0.74 -15.62 29.45
N ASP A 177 -0.13 -16.31 30.19
CA ASP A 177 0.24 -17.54 30.89
C ASP A 177 0.36 -18.69 29.88
N HIS A 178 1.51 -19.35 29.84
CA HIS A 178 1.76 -20.50 28.97
C HIS A 178 0.73 -21.64 29.14
N LYS A 179 0.18 -21.81 30.35
CA LYS A 179 -0.79 -22.86 30.67
C LYS A 179 -2.17 -22.62 30.06
N LEU A 180 -2.51 -21.37 29.77
CA LEU A 180 -3.83 -21.00 29.24
C LEU A 180 -3.94 -21.13 27.75
N VAL A 181 -2.82 -21.24 27.04
CA VAL A 181 -2.81 -21.36 25.58
C VAL A 181 -2.84 -22.83 25.19
N ALA A 182 -3.81 -23.17 24.36
CA ALA A 182 -3.91 -24.50 23.76
C ALA A 182 -3.85 -24.34 22.23
N LEU A 183 -3.53 -25.44 21.57
CA LEU A 183 -3.31 -25.46 20.13
C LEU A 183 -4.21 -26.47 19.46
N SER A 184 -4.73 -26.10 18.31
CA SER A 184 -5.39 -26.99 17.36
C SER A 184 -4.53 -27.14 16.12
N ALA A 185 -4.52 -28.31 15.51
CA ALA A 185 -3.95 -28.50 14.19
C ALA A 185 -5.07 -28.59 13.17
N GLY A 186 -5.04 -27.72 12.17
CA GLY A 186 -5.97 -27.77 11.03
C GLY A 186 -5.33 -28.54 9.89
N VAL A 187 -6.01 -29.56 9.40
CA VAL A 187 -5.62 -30.34 8.24
C VAL A 187 -6.55 -30.00 7.09
N GLN A 188 -6.01 -29.34 6.06
CA GLN A 188 -6.78 -28.79 4.96
C GLN A 188 -6.26 -29.28 3.61
N ARG A 189 -7.16 -29.54 2.68
CA ARG A 189 -6.79 -29.89 1.30
C ARG A 189 -5.90 -28.81 0.69
N MET A 190 -4.81 -29.22 0.05
CA MET A 190 -3.90 -28.31 -0.63
C MET A 190 -4.52 -27.68 -1.86
N VAL A 191 -4.29 -26.39 -2.03
CA VAL A 191 -4.43 -25.68 -3.31
C VAL A 191 -3.10 -25.82 -4.05
N ARG A 192 -3.14 -26.23 -5.31
CA ARG A 192 -1.93 -26.47 -6.12
C ARG A 192 -1.35 -25.15 -6.66
N SER A 193 -0.94 -24.27 -5.77
CA SER A 193 -0.39 -22.95 -6.14
C SER A 193 1.06 -22.99 -6.61
N GLU A 194 1.76 -24.11 -6.44
CA GLU A 194 3.12 -24.27 -6.98
C GLU A 194 3.15 -24.15 -8.50
N THR A 195 2.06 -24.44 -9.19
CA THR A 195 1.88 -24.24 -10.63
C THR A 195 1.02 -23.02 -10.95
N GLY A 196 0.58 -22.30 -9.93
CA GLY A 196 -0.25 -21.11 -10.04
C GLY A 196 0.36 -19.91 -9.33
N THR A 197 -0.46 -19.24 -8.53
CA THR A 197 -0.07 -18.02 -7.78
C THR A 197 -0.66 -18.07 -6.39
N ALA A 198 -0.10 -17.29 -5.49
CA ALA A 198 -0.61 -17.15 -4.13
C ALA A 198 -0.19 -15.82 -3.53
N GLY A 199 -0.86 -15.41 -2.47
CA GLY A 199 -0.54 -14.20 -1.77
C GLY A 199 -1.45 -13.92 -0.60
N VAL A 200 -1.49 -12.66 -0.21
CA VAL A 200 -2.34 -12.18 0.87
C VAL A 200 -3.12 -10.96 0.42
N MET A 201 -4.23 -10.69 1.11
CA MET A 201 -4.99 -9.47 0.89
C MET A 201 -5.57 -8.95 2.20
N PHE A 202 -5.76 -7.64 2.24
CA PHE A 202 -6.31 -6.92 3.39
C PHE A 202 -7.51 -6.11 2.95
N THR A 203 -8.52 -6.01 3.79
CA THR A 203 -9.72 -5.20 3.51
C THR A 203 -9.58 -3.75 3.95
N LEU A 204 -8.35 -3.30 4.10
CA LEU A 204 -7.96 -1.91 4.30
C LEU A 204 -6.55 -1.70 3.74
N ASP A 205 -6.13 -0.43 3.61
CA ASP A 205 -4.73 -0.14 3.33
C ASP A 205 -3.89 -0.35 4.59
N THR A 206 -2.89 -1.20 4.51
CA THR A 206 -2.06 -1.59 5.65
C THR A 206 -1.17 -0.47 6.17
N GLU A 207 -0.91 0.55 5.36
CA GLU A 207 -0.07 1.69 5.76
C GLU A 207 -0.87 2.80 6.45
N SER A 208 -1.99 3.21 5.85
CA SER A 208 -2.79 4.33 6.33
C SER A 208 -4.00 3.92 7.19
N GLY A 209 -4.44 2.68 7.05
CA GLY A 209 -5.70 2.22 7.65
C GLY A 209 -6.94 2.64 6.85
N PHE A 210 -6.78 3.17 5.64
CA PHE A 210 -7.89 3.56 4.79
C PHE A 210 -8.79 2.36 4.47
N ARG A 211 -10.09 2.48 4.72
CA ARG A 211 -11.02 1.33 4.73
C ARG A 211 -11.76 1.06 3.43
N ASP A 212 -11.70 1.99 2.47
CA ASP A 212 -12.48 1.86 1.24
C ASP A 212 -11.74 1.13 0.11
N VAL A 213 -10.64 0.47 0.44
CA VAL A 213 -9.85 -0.33 -0.51
C VAL A 213 -9.60 -1.74 0.01
N VAL A 214 -9.39 -2.67 -0.95
CA VAL A 214 -8.79 -3.98 -0.71
C VAL A 214 -7.38 -3.93 -1.27
N PHE A 215 -6.40 -4.28 -0.45
CA PHE A 215 -4.99 -4.36 -0.85
C PHE A 215 -4.61 -5.83 -1.06
N ILE A 216 -4.17 -6.17 -2.27
CA ILE A 216 -3.86 -7.54 -2.68
C ILE A 216 -2.39 -7.61 -3.07
N THR A 217 -1.68 -8.61 -2.54
CA THR A 217 -0.34 -8.97 -3.00
C THR A 217 -0.33 -10.38 -3.54
N GLY A 218 0.55 -10.65 -4.49
CA GLY A 218 0.67 -11.98 -5.06
C GLY A 218 1.98 -12.22 -5.81
N ALA A 219 2.36 -13.48 -5.88
CA ALA A 219 3.53 -13.95 -6.61
C ALA A 219 3.29 -15.37 -7.12
N TYR A 220 4.18 -15.85 -7.98
CA TYR A 220 4.12 -17.22 -8.48
C TYR A 220 4.53 -18.23 -7.40
N GLY A 221 3.98 -19.42 -7.49
CA GLY A 221 4.31 -20.52 -6.60
C GLY A 221 3.57 -20.47 -5.26
N LEU A 222 4.13 -21.13 -4.27
CA LEU A 222 3.54 -21.25 -2.93
C LEU A 222 3.53 -19.89 -2.21
N GLY A 223 2.48 -19.62 -1.44
CA GLY A 223 2.27 -18.36 -0.72
C GLY A 223 3.28 -18.08 0.39
N GLU A 224 4.00 -19.09 0.82
CA GLU A 224 4.99 -18.96 1.88
C GLU A 224 6.09 -17.92 1.54
N THR A 225 6.48 -17.80 0.27
CA THR A 225 7.48 -16.81 -0.16
C THR A 225 6.99 -15.38 0.03
N VAL A 226 5.70 -15.12 -0.13
CA VAL A 226 5.11 -13.80 0.09
C VAL A 226 5.04 -13.49 1.58
N VAL A 227 4.55 -14.44 2.37
CA VAL A 227 4.40 -14.28 3.83
C VAL A 227 5.76 -14.10 4.52
N GLN A 228 6.75 -14.90 4.12
CA GLN A 228 8.11 -14.82 4.68
C GLN A 228 8.92 -13.62 4.19
N GLY A 229 8.49 -12.96 3.13
CA GLY A 229 9.23 -11.86 2.53
C GLY A 229 10.41 -12.27 1.68
N ALA A 230 10.40 -13.50 1.16
CA ALA A 230 11.45 -14.02 0.28
C ALA A 230 11.32 -13.51 -1.15
N VAL A 231 10.19 -12.94 -1.52
CA VAL A 231 9.88 -12.45 -2.86
C VAL A 231 9.32 -11.03 -2.80
N ASN A 232 9.59 -10.25 -3.83
CA ASN A 232 8.95 -8.94 -4.03
C ASN A 232 7.71 -9.16 -4.90
N PRO A 233 6.50 -9.14 -4.30
CA PRO A 233 5.28 -9.50 -5.01
C PRO A 233 4.73 -8.37 -5.86
N ASP A 234 3.77 -8.72 -6.74
CA ASP A 234 2.89 -7.73 -7.34
C ASP A 234 1.93 -7.19 -6.28
N GLU A 235 1.53 -5.94 -6.42
CA GLU A 235 0.58 -5.29 -5.52
C GLU A 235 -0.57 -4.67 -6.31
N PHE A 236 -1.78 -4.78 -5.76
CA PHE A 236 -3.00 -4.23 -6.36
C PHE A 236 -3.84 -3.54 -5.30
N TYR A 237 -4.40 -2.38 -5.64
CA TYR A 237 -5.40 -1.69 -4.83
C TYR A 237 -6.73 -1.69 -5.57
N VAL A 238 -7.79 -2.11 -4.90
CA VAL A 238 -9.15 -2.17 -5.47
C VAL A 238 -10.09 -1.32 -4.63
N HIS A 239 -10.82 -0.40 -5.27
CA HIS A 239 -11.77 0.47 -4.59
C HIS A 239 -13.09 -0.25 -4.34
N LYS A 240 -13.49 -0.37 -3.08
CA LYS A 240 -14.69 -1.14 -2.70
C LYS A 240 -15.98 -0.56 -3.28
N HIS A 241 -16.16 0.74 -3.17
CA HIS A 241 -17.37 1.41 -3.66
C HIS A 241 -17.56 1.23 -5.18
N THR A 242 -16.51 1.40 -5.95
CA THR A 242 -16.50 1.23 -7.41
C THR A 242 -16.78 -0.22 -7.79
N LEU A 243 -16.21 -1.17 -7.05
CA LEU A 243 -16.42 -2.60 -7.29
C LEU A 243 -17.85 -3.01 -7.02
N GLU A 244 -18.47 -2.52 -5.93
CA GLU A 244 -19.88 -2.77 -5.62
C GLU A 244 -20.82 -2.25 -6.71
N ALA A 245 -20.44 -1.15 -7.36
CA ALA A 245 -21.19 -0.59 -8.48
C ALA A 245 -21.03 -1.39 -9.79
N GLY A 246 -20.24 -2.46 -9.79
CA GLY A 246 -20.00 -3.31 -10.96
C GLY A 246 -19.09 -2.69 -12.00
N ARG A 247 -18.25 -1.73 -11.62
CA ARG A 247 -17.37 -0.99 -12.52
C ARG A 247 -15.91 -1.45 -12.36
N PRO A 248 -15.04 -1.18 -13.36
CA PRO A 248 -13.61 -1.37 -13.18
C PRO A 248 -13.13 -0.63 -11.93
N ALA A 249 -12.49 -1.31 -11.01
CA ALA A 249 -12.22 -0.79 -9.67
C ALA A 249 -10.76 -0.86 -9.24
N ILE A 250 -9.85 -1.31 -10.12
CA ILE A 250 -8.43 -1.38 -9.79
C ILE A 250 -7.82 0.02 -9.86
N LEU A 251 -7.38 0.51 -8.70
CA LEU A 251 -6.78 1.84 -8.57
C LEU A 251 -5.29 1.85 -8.92
N ARG A 252 -4.58 0.79 -8.59
CA ARG A 252 -3.12 0.69 -8.79
C ARG A 252 -2.69 -0.74 -9.03
N ARG A 253 -1.64 -0.87 -9.85
CA ARG A 253 -0.90 -2.11 -10.09
C ARG A 253 0.57 -1.80 -9.98
N ASN A 254 1.27 -2.48 -9.08
CA ASN A 254 2.72 -2.37 -8.96
C ASN A 254 3.34 -3.72 -9.31
N LEU A 255 4.16 -3.75 -10.34
CA LEU A 255 4.83 -4.97 -10.77
C LEU A 255 6.00 -5.27 -9.83
N GLY A 256 5.95 -6.41 -9.14
CA GLY A 256 7.05 -6.89 -8.33
C GLY A 256 8.12 -7.57 -9.16
N SER A 257 9.33 -7.67 -8.61
CA SER A 257 10.42 -8.38 -9.30
C SER A 257 10.18 -9.89 -9.42
N LYS A 258 9.46 -10.48 -8.47
CA LYS A 258 9.07 -11.91 -8.46
C LYS A 258 10.18 -12.83 -8.94
N ALA A 259 11.39 -12.61 -8.41
CA ALA A 259 12.60 -13.27 -8.90
C ALA A 259 12.59 -14.78 -8.70
N ILE A 260 11.96 -15.24 -7.65
CA ILE A 260 11.95 -16.65 -7.23
C ILE A 260 10.52 -17.09 -6.94
N LYS A 261 10.31 -18.39 -6.99
CA LYS A 261 9.08 -19.03 -6.52
C LYS A 261 9.41 -20.32 -5.78
N MET A 262 8.55 -20.70 -4.88
CA MET A 262 8.67 -21.95 -4.15
C MET A 262 7.76 -22.99 -4.79
N VAL A 263 8.32 -24.13 -5.08
CA VAL A 263 7.63 -25.31 -5.66
C VAL A 263 7.98 -26.55 -4.85
N TYR A 264 7.28 -27.66 -5.12
CA TYR A 264 7.59 -28.91 -4.45
C TYR A 264 8.78 -29.60 -5.11
N GLY A 265 9.64 -30.21 -4.28
CA GLY A 265 10.73 -31.09 -4.75
C GLY A 265 10.21 -32.50 -5.04
N GLU A 266 11.13 -33.35 -5.53
CA GLU A 266 10.80 -34.73 -5.93
C GLU A 266 10.48 -35.67 -4.77
N GLU A 267 10.97 -35.39 -3.57
CA GLU A 267 10.76 -36.20 -2.35
C GLU A 267 9.58 -35.66 -1.52
N ALA A 268 8.39 -35.66 -2.11
CA ALA A 268 7.21 -35.00 -1.52
C ALA A 268 6.57 -35.78 -0.34
N SER A 269 7.00 -36.97 -0.01
CA SER A 269 6.33 -37.84 0.98
C SER A 269 6.59 -37.48 2.44
N ALA A 270 7.66 -36.69 2.74
CA ALA A 270 8.05 -36.33 4.09
C ALA A 270 7.66 -34.88 4.50
N GLY A 271 6.97 -34.15 3.64
CA GLY A 271 6.43 -32.82 3.94
C GLY A 271 7.43 -31.67 4.02
N LYS A 272 8.71 -31.91 3.77
CA LYS A 272 9.76 -30.89 3.83
C LYS A 272 10.44 -30.60 2.49
N SER A 273 9.95 -31.17 1.38
CA SER A 273 10.60 -31.05 0.08
C SER A 273 9.99 -29.92 -0.74
N VAL A 274 10.12 -28.69 -0.23
CA VAL A 274 9.94 -27.49 -1.03
C VAL A 274 11.31 -27.04 -1.53
N LYS A 275 11.35 -26.52 -2.74
CA LYS A 275 12.56 -25.89 -3.30
C LYS A 275 12.25 -24.55 -3.90
N THR A 276 13.21 -23.67 -3.81
CA THR A 276 13.14 -22.36 -4.45
C THR A 276 13.76 -22.44 -5.83
N VAL A 277 13.04 -21.95 -6.84
CA VAL A 277 13.52 -21.89 -8.22
C VAL A 277 13.39 -20.46 -8.76
N GLU A 278 14.19 -20.13 -9.76
CA GLU A 278 14.07 -18.84 -10.44
C GLU A 278 12.83 -18.80 -11.31
N VAL A 279 12.21 -17.61 -11.39
CA VAL A 279 11.08 -17.36 -12.28
C VAL A 279 11.60 -16.89 -13.64
N ASP A 280 11.04 -17.42 -14.74
CA ASP A 280 11.39 -17.00 -16.09
C ASP A 280 11.17 -15.51 -16.29
N GLN A 281 12.07 -14.87 -17.04
CA GLN A 281 12.02 -13.43 -17.30
C GLN A 281 10.66 -13.00 -17.90
N ALA A 282 10.11 -13.79 -18.81
CA ALA A 282 8.80 -13.50 -19.42
C ALA A 282 7.66 -13.47 -18.39
N GLU A 283 7.68 -14.34 -17.39
CA GLU A 283 6.69 -14.37 -16.30
C GLU A 283 6.91 -13.21 -15.32
N ARG A 284 8.15 -12.85 -15.04
CA ARG A 284 8.48 -11.72 -14.17
C ARG A 284 8.01 -10.39 -14.72
N MET A 285 7.96 -10.26 -16.04
CA MET A 285 7.52 -9.04 -16.73
C MET A 285 6.00 -8.94 -16.88
N ARG A 286 5.25 -9.89 -16.33
CA ARG A 286 3.79 -9.89 -16.32
C ARG A 286 3.27 -9.86 -14.88
N PHE A 287 2.07 -9.30 -14.72
CA PHE A 287 1.36 -9.45 -13.45
C PHE A 287 0.92 -10.91 -13.25
N CYS A 288 1.04 -11.38 -12.02
CA CYS A 288 0.68 -12.77 -11.68
C CYS A 288 -0.81 -13.02 -11.64
N LEU A 289 -1.62 -11.98 -11.67
CA LEU A 289 -3.09 -12.03 -11.71
C LEU A 289 -3.60 -11.16 -12.84
N SER A 290 -4.67 -11.61 -13.49
CA SER A 290 -5.43 -10.78 -14.43
C SER A 290 -6.33 -9.79 -13.67
N ASP A 291 -6.83 -8.77 -14.35
CA ASP A 291 -7.77 -7.80 -13.77
C ASP A 291 -9.05 -8.48 -13.26
N ALA A 292 -9.56 -9.46 -13.98
CA ALA A 292 -10.73 -10.24 -13.58
C ALA A 292 -10.48 -11.04 -12.30
N GLU A 293 -9.28 -11.63 -12.17
CA GLU A 293 -8.87 -12.37 -10.97
C GLU A 293 -8.71 -11.46 -9.77
N VAL A 294 -8.11 -10.28 -9.97
CA VAL A 294 -7.98 -9.26 -8.92
C VAL A 294 -9.36 -8.81 -8.42
N ALA A 295 -10.29 -8.53 -9.34
CA ALA A 295 -11.66 -8.16 -8.99
C ALA A 295 -12.39 -9.28 -8.24
N ASN A 296 -12.21 -10.52 -8.64
CA ASN A 296 -12.81 -11.69 -7.99
C ASN A 296 -12.31 -11.82 -6.54
N LEU A 297 -11.01 -11.74 -6.32
CA LEU A 297 -10.41 -11.77 -4.98
C LEU A 297 -10.94 -10.63 -4.11
N ALA A 298 -11.01 -9.42 -4.66
CA ALA A 298 -11.54 -8.28 -3.93
C ALA A 298 -13.00 -8.45 -3.52
N ARG A 299 -13.84 -9.03 -4.38
CA ARG A 299 -15.25 -9.36 -4.05
C ARG A 299 -15.32 -10.37 -2.93
N GLN A 300 -14.52 -11.42 -2.96
CA GLN A 300 -14.46 -12.42 -1.88
C GLN A 300 -14.02 -11.76 -0.57
N ALA A 301 -13.01 -10.90 -0.61
CA ALA A 301 -12.53 -10.16 0.56
C ALA A 301 -13.63 -9.28 1.17
N MET A 302 -14.39 -8.57 0.34
CA MET A 302 -15.49 -7.72 0.81
C MET A 302 -16.63 -8.56 1.42
N THR A 303 -16.93 -9.71 0.85
CA THR A 303 -17.93 -10.64 1.39
C THR A 303 -17.51 -11.13 2.78
N ILE A 304 -16.24 -11.47 2.94
CA ILE A 304 -15.67 -11.90 4.22
C ILE A 304 -15.71 -10.75 5.25
N GLU A 305 -15.26 -9.57 4.87
CA GLU A 305 -15.31 -8.39 5.75
C GLU A 305 -16.73 -8.08 6.22
N LYS A 306 -17.69 -8.10 5.31
CA LYS A 306 -19.10 -7.84 5.63
C LYS A 306 -19.64 -8.86 6.64
N HIS A 307 -19.29 -10.13 6.46
CA HIS A 307 -19.74 -11.20 7.35
C HIS A 307 -19.18 -11.03 8.76
N TYR A 308 -17.87 -10.73 8.87
CA TYR A 308 -17.22 -10.56 10.18
C TYR A 308 -17.42 -9.15 10.78
N GLY A 309 -17.84 -8.18 9.98
CA GLY A 309 -18.09 -6.81 10.42
C GLY A 309 -16.85 -6.01 10.85
N ARG A 310 -15.68 -6.40 10.36
CA ARG A 310 -14.38 -5.80 10.73
C ARG A 310 -13.35 -6.02 9.63
N PRO A 311 -12.28 -5.19 9.59
CA PRO A 311 -11.18 -5.42 8.63
C PRO A 311 -10.53 -6.77 8.80
N MET A 312 -10.19 -7.39 7.69
CA MET A 312 -9.68 -8.75 7.62
C MET A 312 -8.32 -8.82 6.92
N ASP A 313 -7.52 -9.79 7.37
CA ASP A 313 -6.27 -10.25 6.79
C ASP A 313 -6.53 -11.63 6.22
N ILE A 314 -6.34 -11.80 4.91
CA ILE A 314 -6.80 -12.98 4.17
C ILE A 314 -5.65 -13.54 3.34
N GLU A 315 -5.41 -14.84 3.45
CA GLU A 315 -4.52 -15.57 2.55
C GLU A 315 -5.32 -16.21 1.42
N TRP A 316 -4.83 -16.07 0.21
CA TRP A 316 -5.46 -16.62 -1.00
C TRP A 316 -4.46 -17.41 -1.83
N ALA A 317 -4.98 -18.33 -2.66
CA ALA A 317 -4.17 -19.09 -3.59
C ALA A 317 -4.97 -19.41 -4.86
N LYS A 318 -4.29 -19.41 -5.98
CA LYS A 318 -4.81 -19.85 -7.27
C LYS A 318 -4.23 -21.22 -7.61
N ASP A 319 -5.07 -22.18 -7.80
CA ASP A 319 -4.68 -23.52 -8.22
C ASP A 319 -4.30 -23.52 -9.70
N GLY A 320 -3.08 -23.95 -10.04
CA GLY A 320 -2.62 -24.00 -11.42
C GLY A 320 -3.26 -25.11 -12.26
N ASP A 321 -3.89 -26.11 -11.62
CA ASP A 321 -4.53 -27.23 -12.33
C ASP A 321 -5.96 -26.88 -12.75
N ASP A 322 -6.76 -26.24 -11.87
CA ASP A 322 -8.15 -25.85 -12.17
C ASP A 322 -8.34 -24.35 -12.46
N ASN A 323 -7.31 -23.55 -12.26
CA ASN A 323 -7.32 -22.07 -12.38
C ASN A 323 -8.34 -21.37 -11.48
N GLN A 324 -8.80 -22.01 -10.41
CA GLN A 324 -9.72 -21.42 -9.45
C GLN A 324 -8.97 -20.68 -8.33
N LEU A 325 -9.61 -19.64 -7.81
CA LEU A 325 -9.12 -18.86 -6.68
C LEU A 325 -9.75 -19.40 -5.40
N TYR A 326 -8.91 -19.62 -4.39
CA TYR A 326 -9.33 -20.13 -3.09
C TYR A 326 -8.90 -19.20 -1.97
N ILE A 327 -9.72 -19.09 -0.96
CA ILE A 327 -9.37 -18.48 0.32
C ILE A 327 -8.81 -19.58 1.21
N VAL A 328 -7.61 -19.42 1.68
CA VAL A 328 -6.90 -20.45 2.46
C VAL A 328 -6.94 -20.15 3.94
N GLN A 329 -7.02 -18.87 4.30
CA GLN A 329 -7.11 -18.43 5.70
C GLN A 329 -7.70 -17.02 5.74
N ALA A 330 -8.45 -16.70 6.80
CA ALA A 330 -8.90 -15.37 7.09
C ALA A 330 -8.86 -15.14 8.61
N ARG A 331 -8.40 -13.95 9.00
CA ARG A 331 -8.37 -13.52 10.40
C ARG A 331 -8.61 -12.01 10.49
N PRO A 332 -9.04 -11.49 11.65
CA PRO A 332 -9.15 -10.05 11.83
C PRO A 332 -7.80 -9.35 11.64
N GLU A 333 -7.82 -8.22 10.94
CA GLU A 333 -6.67 -7.33 10.90
C GLU A 333 -6.62 -6.59 12.24
N THR A 334 -5.45 -6.56 12.90
CA THR A 334 -5.33 -6.09 14.28
C THR A 334 -4.44 -4.88 14.48
N VAL A 335 -3.57 -4.56 13.51
CA VAL A 335 -2.59 -3.49 13.66
C VAL A 335 -3.22 -2.12 13.38
N LYS A 336 -3.74 -1.89 12.19
CA LYS A 336 -4.29 -0.61 11.78
C LYS A 336 -5.72 -0.37 12.23
N SER A 337 -6.52 -1.42 12.42
CA SER A 337 -7.87 -1.27 12.94
C SER A 337 -7.94 -0.75 14.40
N ARG A 338 -6.84 -0.87 15.14
CA ARG A 338 -6.70 -0.36 16.51
C ARG A 338 -6.12 1.04 16.60
N SER A 339 -5.52 1.57 15.52
CA SER A 339 -4.89 2.88 15.57
C SER A 339 -5.92 3.95 15.87
N SER A 340 -5.59 4.88 16.77
CA SER A 340 -6.43 6.01 17.11
C SER A 340 -6.55 6.93 15.89
N ALA A 341 -7.77 7.15 15.42
CA ALA A 341 -8.04 8.04 14.30
C ALA A 341 -7.92 9.53 14.66
N ASN A 342 -7.75 9.87 15.94
CA ASN A 342 -7.91 11.23 16.45
C ASN A 342 -6.60 12.00 16.61
N VAL A 343 -5.46 11.32 16.55
CA VAL A 343 -4.13 11.94 16.64
C VAL A 343 -3.27 11.45 15.50
N MET A 344 -2.74 12.37 14.71
CA MET A 344 -1.78 12.07 13.65
C MET A 344 -0.38 12.49 14.07
N GLU A 345 0.57 11.56 13.96
CA GLU A 345 1.98 11.78 14.17
C GLU A 345 2.67 11.88 12.81
N ARG A 346 3.40 12.97 12.60
CA ARG A 346 4.13 13.21 11.35
C ARG A 346 5.62 13.36 11.62
N TYR A 347 6.40 12.65 10.83
CA TYR A 347 7.85 12.76 10.79
C TYR A 347 8.26 13.61 9.60
N LEU A 348 9.07 14.63 9.82
CA LEU A 348 9.51 15.57 8.79
C LEU A 348 11.02 15.67 8.81
N LEU A 349 11.68 15.33 7.69
CA LEU A 349 13.11 15.58 7.53
C LEU A 349 13.37 17.10 7.48
N LYS A 350 14.37 17.54 8.24
CA LYS A 350 14.84 18.94 8.22
C LYS A 350 15.83 19.21 7.10
N GLU A 351 16.49 18.19 6.60
CA GLU A 351 17.51 18.29 5.58
C GLU A 351 17.45 17.05 4.66
N LYS A 352 18.03 17.16 3.47
CA LYS A 352 18.16 16.03 2.55
C LYS A 352 19.65 15.67 2.43
N GLY A 353 19.91 14.37 2.33
CA GLY A 353 21.25 13.83 2.13
C GLY A 353 21.36 13.03 0.84
N THR A 354 22.48 12.33 0.69
CA THR A 354 22.69 11.42 -0.42
C THR A 354 21.90 10.13 -0.20
N VAL A 355 21.06 9.74 -1.16
CA VAL A 355 20.32 8.48 -1.12
C VAL A 355 21.27 7.33 -1.44
N LEU A 356 21.41 6.39 -0.51
CA LEU A 356 22.25 5.19 -0.68
C LEU A 356 21.46 4.01 -1.22
N VAL A 357 20.24 3.83 -0.75
CA VAL A 357 19.36 2.69 -1.07
C VAL A 357 17.92 3.14 -1.06
N GLU A 358 17.11 2.53 -1.89
CA GLU A 358 15.64 2.71 -1.88
C GLU A 358 14.91 1.36 -1.91
N GLY A 359 13.70 1.36 -1.38
CA GLY A 359 12.80 0.21 -1.33
C GLY A 359 11.38 0.63 -1.01
N ARG A 360 10.56 -0.32 -0.54
CA ARG A 360 9.17 -0.07 -0.13
C ARG A 360 9.12 0.39 1.32
N ALA A 361 8.49 1.52 1.57
CA ALA A 361 8.29 2.04 2.91
C ALA A 361 7.23 1.25 3.68
N ILE A 362 7.53 0.94 4.93
CA ILE A 362 6.60 0.35 5.89
C ILE A 362 6.42 1.34 7.02
N GLY A 363 5.19 1.80 7.22
CA GLY A 363 4.90 2.90 8.13
C GLY A 363 5.28 4.26 7.54
N GLN A 364 5.38 5.26 8.41
CA GLN A 364 5.63 6.66 8.01
C GLN A 364 6.66 7.34 8.90
N ARG A 365 7.40 6.56 9.68
CA ARG A 365 8.36 7.04 10.63
C ARG A 365 9.75 7.20 10.02
N ILE A 366 10.60 7.86 10.77
CA ILE A 366 12.02 8.03 10.46
C ILE A 366 12.83 7.45 11.61
N GLY A 367 13.87 6.70 11.30
CA GLY A 367 14.82 6.19 12.27
C GLY A 367 16.25 6.41 11.79
N ALA A 368 17.18 6.57 12.71
CA ALA A 368 18.59 6.80 12.39
C ALA A 368 19.49 6.00 13.33
N GLY A 369 20.65 5.64 12.85
CA GLY A 369 21.65 4.92 13.62
C GLY A 369 22.72 4.26 12.77
N PRO A 370 23.65 3.54 13.41
CA PRO A 370 24.66 2.78 12.70
C PRO A 370 24.07 1.51 12.09
N VAL A 371 24.49 1.19 10.90
CA VAL A 371 24.12 -0.05 10.20
C VAL A 371 24.73 -1.26 10.88
N LYS A 372 23.92 -2.29 11.05
CA LYS A 372 24.36 -3.62 11.48
C LYS A 372 23.83 -4.64 10.48
N ILE A 373 24.74 -5.24 9.70
CA ILE A 373 24.39 -6.25 8.71
C ILE A 373 24.37 -7.61 9.38
N ILE A 374 23.23 -8.28 9.36
CA ILE A 374 23.05 -9.62 9.90
C ILE A 374 22.75 -10.57 8.75
N ARG A 375 23.62 -11.55 8.56
CA ARG A 375 23.50 -12.54 7.48
C ARG A 375 22.96 -13.88 7.94
N ASP A 376 23.11 -14.18 9.23
CA ASP A 376 22.72 -15.45 9.83
C ASP A 376 22.14 -15.21 11.24
N VAL A 377 21.22 -16.06 11.64
CA VAL A 377 20.61 -16.09 12.99
C VAL A 377 21.67 -16.10 14.09
N SER A 378 22.80 -16.77 13.88
CA SER A 378 23.91 -16.82 14.83
C SER A 378 24.57 -15.45 15.12
N GLU A 379 24.33 -14.45 14.29
CA GLU A 379 24.91 -13.10 14.44
C GLU A 379 23.95 -12.11 15.15
N MET A 380 22.75 -12.55 15.56
CA MET A 380 21.73 -11.68 16.11
C MET A 380 22.14 -10.92 17.37
N ASP A 381 22.98 -11.51 18.20
CA ASP A 381 23.50 -10.91 19.42
C ASP A 381 24.42 -9.69 19.16
N LYS A 382 24.86 -9.50 17.94
CA LYS A 382 25.66 -8.32 17.55
C LYS A 382 24.82 -7.03 17.44
N VAL A 383 23.50 -7.13 17.31
CA VAL A 383 22.63 -5.97 17.21
C VAL A 383 22.49 -5.28 18.56
N GLN A 384 22.87 -4.01 18.59
CA GLN A 384 22.77 -3.16 19.79
C GLN A 384 21.53 -2.26 19.69
N PRO A 385 20.98 -1.79 20.81
CA PRO A 385 19.88 -0.83 20.79
C PRO A 385 20.24 0.42 19.98
N GLY A 386 19.33 0.81 19.06
CA GLY A 386 19.52 1.96 18.18
C GLY A 386 20.20 1.64 16.84
N ASP A 387 20.63 0.40 16.62
CA ASP A 387 21.19 0.00 15.32
C ASP A 387 20.11 -0.04 14.23
N VAL A 388 20.51 0.24 13.00
CA VAL A 388 19.71 -0.04 11.81
C VAL A 388 20.02 -1.46 11.35
N LEU A 389 19.05 -2.35 11.53
CA LEU A 389 19.16 -3.75 11.15
C LEU A 389 19.06 -3.91 9.64
N VAL A 390 20.10 -4.40 9.01
CA VAL A 390 20.14 -4.65 7.55
C VAL A 390 20.34 -6.14 7.32
N SER A 391 19.45 -6.74 6.53
CA SER A 391 19.48 -8.18 6.25
C SER A 391 18.92 -8.48 4.87
N ASP A 392 19.21 -9.68 4.36
CA ASP A 392 18.60 -10.18 3.12
C ASP A 392 17.07 -10.33 3.31
N MET A 393 16.65 -11.01 4.35
CA MET A 393 15.27 -11.09 4.82
C MET A 393 15.27 -11.43 6.30
N THR A 394 14.16 -11.19 6.97
CA THR A 394 13.97 -11.62 8.35
C THR A 394 13.03 -12.81 8.40
N ASP A 395 13.17 -13.63 9.40
CA ASP A 395 12.22 -14.69 9.70
C ASP A 395 11.68 -14.58 11.14
N PRO A 396 10.69 -15.41 11.49
CA PRO A 396 10.05 -15.35 12.82
C PRO A 396 10.99 -15.35 14.03
N ASP A 397 12.13 -16.00 13.93
CA ASP A 397 13.06 -16.12 15.04
C ASP A 397 13.83 -14.82 15.34
N TRP A 398 13.72 -13.82 14.49
CA TRP A 398 14.44 -12.54 14.60
C TRP A 398 13.71 -11.50 15.44
N GLU A 399 12.49 -11.74 15.87
CA GLU A 399 11.70 -10.75 16.61
C GLU A 399 12.41 -10.18 17.85
N PRO A 400 13.07 -10.99 18.72
CA PRO A 400 13.76 -10.44 19.88
C PRO A 400 14.82 -9.39 19.55
N VAL A 401 15.43 -9.50 18.37
CA VAL A 401 16.48 -8.60 17.90
C VAL A 401 15.88 -7.37 17.20
N MET A 402 14.79 -7.56 16.48
CA MET A 402 14.10 -6.47 15.77
C MET A 402 13.61 -5.39 16.74
N LYS A 403 13.28 -5.75 17.96
CA LYS A 403 12.85 -4.80 19.02
C LYS A 403 13.92 -3.78 19.40
N ARG A 404 15.18 -4.10 19.22
CA ARG A 404 16.31 -3.22 19.54
C ARG A 404 16.60 -2.22 18.44
N ALA A 405 16.18 -2.51 17.20
CA ALA A 405 16.50 -1.72 16.03
C ALA A 405 15.77 -0.38 16.03
N SER A 406 16.44 0.67 15.54
CA SER A 406 15.81 1.96 15.24
C SER A 406 15.10 1.94 13.89
N ALA A 407 15.51 1.04 12.98
CA ALA A 407 14.94 0.82 11.68
C ALA A 407 15.34 -0.55 11.16
N ILE A 408 14.58 -1.07 10.19
CA ILE A 408 14.82 -2.37 9.56
C ILE A 408 14.92 -2.15 8.05
N VAL A 409 15.93 -2.76 7.42
CA VAL A 409 16.16 -2.69 5.97
C VAL A 409 16.37 -4.10 5.45
N THR A 410 15.57 -4.52 4.45
CA THR A 410 15.72 -5.85 3.85
C THR A 410 15.87 -5.78 2.34
N ASN A 411 16.64 -6.73 1.78
CA ASN A 411 16.79 -6.87 0.33
C ASN A 411 15.50 -7.36 -0.31
N ARG A 412 14.79 -8.27 0.35
CA ARG A 412 13.59 -8.93 -0.16
C ARG A 412 12.36 -8.59 0.68
N GLY A 413 11.21 -8.81 0.09
CA GLY A 413 9.93 -8.71 0.75
C GLY A 413 9.07 -7.57 0.23
N GLY A 414 7.79 -7.68 0.51
CA GLY A 414 6.77 -6.66 0.24
C GLY A 414 6.10 -6.22 1.52
N ARG A 415 5.04 -5.44 1.40
CA ARG A 415 4.29 -4.86 2.54
C ARG A 415 3.62 -5.88 3.45
N THR A 416 3.51 -7.12 3.02
CA THR A 416 2.84 -8.20 3.76
C THR A 416 3.81 -9.25 4.28
N CYS A 417 5.11 -9.04 4.11
CA CYS A 417 6.13 -9.95 4.62
C CYS A 417 6.27 -9.86 6.15
N HIS A 418 6.92 -10.84 6.71
CA HIS A 418 7.17 -10.91 8.16
C HIS A 418 7.83 -9.64 8.71
N ALA A 419 8.90 -9.15 8.07
CA ALA A 419 9.58 -7.92 8.49
C ALA A 419 8.62 -6.72 8.54
N ALA A 420 7.74 -6.59 7.55
CA ALA A 420 6.75 -5.52 7.50
C ALA A 420 5.71 -5.63 8.62
N ILE A 421 5.19 -6.82 8.86
CA ILE A 421 4.20 -7.06 9.92
C ILE A 421 4.80 -6.71 11.30
N ILE A 422 5.96 -7.22 11.60
CA ILE A 422 6.62 -6.97 12.89
C ILE A 422 7.01 -5.50 13.06
N ALA A 423 7.50 -4.87 12.00
CA ALA A 423 7.83 -3.44 12.05
C ALA A 423 6.61 -2.58 12.39
N ARG A 424 5.44 -2.90 11.83
CA ARG A 424 4.18 -2.23 12.16
C ARG A 424 3.78 -2.46 13.61
N GLU A 425 3.87 -3.69 14.09
CA GLU A 425 3.54 -4.03 15.50
C GLU A 425 4.46 -3.32 16.49
N LEU A 426 5.73 -3.22 16.18
CA LEU A 426 6.72 -2.56 17.02
C LEU A 426 6.74 -1.04 16.86
N GLY A 427 6.11 -0.50 15.83
CA GLY A 427 6.13 0.93 15.51
C GLY A 427 7.51 1.41 15.04
N ILE A 428 8.25 0.58 14.34
CA ILE A 428 9.61 0.87 13.82
C ILE A 428 9.52 1.09 12.31
N PRO A 429 10.23 2.09 11.74
CA PRO A 429 10.27 2.23 10.28
C PRO A 429 11.01 1.05 9.66
N ALA A 430 10.50 0.55 8.54
CA ALA A 430 11.16 -0.48 7.77
C ALA A 430 11.11 -0.16 6.28
N VAL A 431 12.18 -0.51 5.57
CA VAL A 431 12.25 -0.43 4.12
C VAL A 431 12.58 -1.82 3.60
N VAL A 432 11.67 -2.38 2.85
CA VAL A 432 11.77 -3.75 2.33
C VAL A 432 11.91 -3.75 0.81
N GLY A 433 12.34 -4.88 0.24
CA GLY A 433 12.46 -5.01 -1.21
C GLY A 433 13.55 -4.14 -1.82
N CYS A 434 14.64 -3.85 -1.09
CA CYS A 434 15.72 -2.99 -1.57
C CYS A 434 16.61 -3.63 -2.63
N GLY A 435 16.59 -4.94 -2.75
CA GLY A 435 17.41 -5.71 -3.70
C GLY A 435 18.84 -6.01 -3.23
N ASN A 436 19.62 -4.99 -2.93
CA ASN A 436 21.06 -5.12 -2.64
C ASN A 436 21.56 -4.26 -1.46
N ALA A 437 20.71 -3.96 -0.51
CA ALA A 437 21.08 -3.15 0.66
C ALA A 437 22.26 -3.73 1.44
N THR A 438 22.32 -5.05 1.58
CA THR A 438 23.44 -5.74 2.27
C THR A 438 24.79 -5.57 1.58
N GLU A 439 24.79 -5.24 0.30
CA GLU A 439 26.01 -4.98 -0.50
C GLU A 439 26.37 -3.50 -0.51
N LEU A 440 25.37 -2.61 -0.59
CA LEU A 440 25.56 -1.17 -0.71
C LEU A 440 25.86 -0.49 0.62
N LEU A 441 25.36 -1.02 1.73
CA LEU A 441 25.60 -0.49 3.07
C LEU A 441 26.75 -1.24 3.75
N GLN A 442 27.44 -0.56 4.65
CA GLN A 442 28.55 -1.12 5.41
C GLN A 442 28.28 -1.10 6.89
N ASP A 443 28.75 -2.12 7.62
CA ASP A 443 28.67 -2.17 9.06
C ASP A 443 29.24 -0.91 9.70
N GLY A 444 28.50 -0.35 10.65
CA GLY A 444 28.89 0.86 11.36
C GLY A 444 28.65 2.16 10.62
N GLN A 445 28.27 2.12 9.34
CA GLN A 445 27.90 3.32 8.58
C GLN A 445 26.67 3.96 9.19
N ARG A 446 26.73 5.26 9.48
CA ARG A 446 25.58 5.98 10.01
C ARG A 446 24.62 6.38 8.89
N VAL A 447 23.36 6.07 9.06
CA VAL A 447 22.32 6.29 8.05
C VAL A 447 21.04 6.79 8.69
N THR A 448 20.18 7.38 7.87
CA THR A 448 18.82 7.75 8.22
C THR A 448 17.87 6.99 7.31
N VAL A 449 16.94 6.26 7.90
CA VAL A 449 15.90 5.49 7.19
C VAL A 449 14.60 6.27 7.29
N THR A 450 14.09 6.74 6.15
CA THR A 450 12.81 7.46 6.13
C THR A 450 11.75 6.69 5.39
N CYS A 451 10.60 6.57 6.04
CA CYS A 451 9.34 6.09 5.45
C CYS A 451 8.33 7.24 5.31
N ALA A 452 8.74 8.48 5.54
CA ALA A 452 7.88 9.66 5.55
C ALA A 452 7.68 10.30 4.16
N GLU A 453 8.37 9.80 3.14
CA GLU A 453 8.40 10.38 1.78
C GLU A 453 7.42 9.72 0.80
N GLY A 454 6.52 8.88 1.28
CA GLY A 454 5.55 8.15 0.46
C GLY A 454 5.78 6.63 0.48
N ASP A 455 5.40 5.95 -0.58
CA ASP A 455 5.53 4.48 -0.70
C ASP A 455 6.98 4.05 -0.86
N THR A 456 7.86 4.94 -1.32
CA THR A 456 9.29 4.65 -1.44
C THR A 456 9.99 4.99 -0.13
N GLY A 457 10.62 3.99 0.47
CA GLY A 457 11.51 4.17 1.61
C GLY A 457 12.91 4.52 1.14
N LEU A 458 13.55 5.46 1.80
CA LEU A 458 14.88 5.96 1.44
C LEU A 458 15.85 5.77 2.59
N ILE A 459 17.05 5.36 2.28
CA ILE A 459 18.17 5.31 3.23
C ILE A 459 19.19 6.37 2.81
N PHE A 460 19.33 7.40 3.64
CA PHE A 460 20.26 8.50 3.44
C PHE A 460 21.58 8.27 4.17
N GLU A 461 22.66 8.76 3.59
CA GLU A 461 23.97 8.83 4.25
C GLU A 461 23.92 9.81 5.43
N GLY A 462 24.47 9.40 6.57
CA GLY A 462 24.54 10.19 7.78
C GLY A 462 23.26 10.21 8.62
N GLU A 463 23.35 10.71 9.83
CA GLU A 463 22.20 10.92 10.71
C GLU A 463 21.64 12.32 10.47
N LEU A 464 20.52 12.41 9.75
CA LEU A 464 19.86 13.65 9.40
C LEU A 464 18.88 14.05 10.50
N GLY A 465 18.74 15.36 10.73
CA GLY A 465 17.76 15.88 11.66
C GLY A 465 16.34 15.75 11.14
N PHE A 466 15.40 15.43 12.05
CA PHE A 466 13.98 15.37 11.73
C PHE A 466 13.13 15.82 12.92
N ASP A 467 11.92 16.31 12.62
CA ASP A 467 10.92 16.69 13.62
C ASP A 467 9.77 15.69 13.65
N ILE A 468 9.16 15.54 14.83
CA ILE A 468 7.95 14.77 15.04
C ILE A 468 6.85 15.73 15.47
N ARG A 469 5.75 15.79 14.68
CA ARG A 469 4.59 16.62 14.99
C ARG A 469 3.40 15.73 15.33
N GLN A 470 2.71 16.05 16.43
CA GLN A 470 1.46 15.41 16.83
C GLN A 470 0.31 16.39 16.66
N ASN A 471 -0.69 16.01 15.86
CA ASN A 471 -1.85 16.83 15.59
C ASN A 471 -3.13 16.08 15.96
N SER A 472 -4.00 16.72 16.77
CA SER A 472 -5.35 16.22 17.02
C SER A 472 -6.27 16.71 15.91
N ILE A 473 -7.07 15.81 15.33
CA ILE A 473 -8.00 16.09 14.25
C ILE A 473 -9.46 15.99 14.70
N ASP A 474 -9.71 16.01 16.00
CA ASP A 474 -11.07 16.08 16.55
C ASP A 474 -11.71 17.43 16.16
N ALA A 475 -13.03 17.45 16.10
CA ALA A 475 -13.91 18.59 15.77
C ALA A 475 -13.22 19.90 15.35
N MET A 476 -13.08 20.11 14.06
CA MET A 476 -12.47 21.34 13.51
C MET A 476 -13.46 22.51 13.54
N PRO A 477 -13.00 23.75 13.83
CA PRO A 477 -13.88 24.93 13.76
C PRO A 477 -14.40 25.16 12.34
N GLU A 478 -15.61 25.67 12.24
CA GLU A 478 -16.19 26.06 10.95
C GLU A 478 -15.53 27.34 10.41
N LEU A 479 -15.34 27.39 9.08
CA LEU A 479 -14.83 28.53 8.36
C LEU A 479 -15.84 28.97 7.28
N PRO A 480 -15.85 30.26 6.88
CA PRO A 480 -16.77 30.75 5.86
C PRO A 480 -16.41 30.29 4.44
N PHE A 481 -15.34 29.53 4.26
CA PHE A 481 -14.88 28.99 2.98
C PHE A 481 -14.32 27.58 3.19
N LYS A 482 -14.01 26.91 2.08
CA LYS A 482 -13.54 25.54 2.14
C LYS A 482 -12.02 25.47 2.11
N ILE A 483 -11.45 24.60 2.94
CA ILE A 483 -10.04 24.23 2.85
C ILE A 483 -9.91 22.93 2.07
N MET A 484 -9.19 23.01 0.97
CA MET A 484 -8.85 21.88 0.11
C MET A 484 -7.35 21.61 0.22
N MET A 485 -6.87 20.56 -0.45
CA MET A 485 -5.46 20.22 -0.42
C MET A 485 -4.83 20.20 -1.82
N ASN A 486 -3.54 20.48 -1.87
CA ASN A 486 -2.70 20.22 -3.03
C ASN A 486 -2.06 18.84 -2.84
N VAL A 487 -2.37 17.89 -3.72
CA VAL A 487 -1.83 16.53 -3.64
C VAL A 487 -1.26 16.16 -5.00
N GLY A 488 0.05 15.97 -5.08
CA GLY A 488 0.73 15.56 -6.31
C GLY A 488 1.02 14.06 -6.35
N ASN A 489 1.34 13.48 -5.21
CA ASN A 489 1.75 12.09 -5.08
C ASN A 489 0.58 11.18 -4.70
N PRO A 490 0.10 10.29 -5.61
CA PRO A 490 -0.98 9.35 -5.29
C PRO A 490 -0.64 8.40 -4.13
N ASP A 491 0.63 8.12 -3.89
CA ASP A 491 1.09 7.24 -2.81
C ASP A 491 0.68 7.74 -1.43
N ARG A 492 0.49 9.05 -1.28
CA ARG A 492 0.12 9.68 -0.01
C ARG A 492 -1.38 9.99 0.09
N ALA A 493 -2.15 9.66 -0.95
CA ALA A 493 -3.56 10.05 -1.03
C ALA A 493 -4.40 9.52 0.15
N PHE A 494 -4.22 8.26 0.51
CA PHE A 494 -5.00 7.64 1.59
C PHE A 494 -4.71 8.25 2.97
N ASP A 495 -3.46 8.64 3.21
CA ASP A 495 -3.08 9.35 4.43
C ASP A 495 -3.68 10.74 4.48
N PHE A 496 -3.49 11.50 3.42
CA PHE A 496 -3.94 12.89 3.37
C PHE A 496 -5.45 13.00 3.41
N ALA A 497 -6.17 12.02 2.87
CA ALA A 497 -7.64 12.00 2.92
C ALA A 497 -8.19 11.95 4.36
N GLN A 498 -7.40 11.49 5.32
CA GLN A 498 -7.80 11.44 6.73
C GLN A 498 -7.70 12.80 7.42
N LEU A 499 -6.96 13.76 6.86
CA LEU A 499 -6.95 15.13 7.36
C LEU A 499 -8.29 15.81 7.10
N PRO A 500 -8.71 16.77 7.93
CA PRO A 500 -9.88 17.58 7.64
C PRO A 500 -9.71 18.31 6.31
N ASN A 501 -10.67 18.15 5.40
CA ASN A 501 -10.59 18.77 4.07
C ASN A 501 -11.94 18.77 3.35
N ALA A 502 -12.05 19.61 2.34
CA ALA A 502 -13.20 19.64 1.44
C ALA A 502 -12.88 19.04 0.06
N GLY A 503 -11.76 18.36 -0.08
CA GLY A 503 -11.32 17.72 -1.32
C GLY A 503 -9.93 18.17 -1.76
N VAL A 504 -9.60 17.91 -3.01
CA VAL A 504 -8.32 18.27 -3.62
C VAL A 504 -8.54 19.40 -4.62
N GLY A 505 -7.97 20.56 -4.33
CA GLY A 505 -8.06 21.72 -5.21
C GLY A 505 -7.03 21.71 -6.34
N LEU A 506 -5.95 20.95 -6.17
CA LEU A 506 -4.94 20.75 -7.21
C LEU A 506 -4.33 19.36 -7.08
N ALA A 507 -4.59 18.53 -8.10
CA ALA A 507 -3.86 17.30 -8.36
C ALA A 507 -3.05 17.47 -9.64
N ARG A 508 -1.73 17.30 -9.57
CA ARG A 508 -0.82 17.51 -10.70
C ARG A 508 -0.51 16.20 -11.41
N LEU A 509 -0.72 16.14 -12.71
CA LEU A 509 -0.35 14.98 -13.53
C LEU A 509 1.17 14.82 -13.68
N GLU A 510 1.93 15.89 -13.52
CA GLU A 510 3.39 15.89 -13.70
C GLU A 510 4.07 14.86 -12.80
N PHE A 511 3.61 14.70 -11.56
CA PHE A 511 4.17 13.70 -10.67
C PHE A 511 3.98 12.29 -11.24
N ILE A 512 2.77 11.98 -11.71
CA ILE A 512 2.44 10.67 -12.30
C ILE A 512 3.27 10.44 -13.57
N ILE A 513 3.33 11.42 -14.44
CA ILE A 513 4.06 11.33 -15.72
C ILE A 513 5.57 11.17 -15.46
N ASN A 514 6.12 11.91 -14.52
CA ASN A 514 7.55 11.90 -14.24
C ASN A 514 8.00 10.64 -13.47
N ARG A 515 7.26 10.26 -12.44
CA ARG A 515 7.66 9.19 -11.51
C ARG A 515 7.10 7.83 -11.90
N MET A 516 5.83 7.75 -12.28
CA MET A 516 5.17 6.47 -12.58
C MET A 516 5.33 6.06 -14.03
N ILE A 517 5.39 7.00 -14.95
CA ILE A 517 5.54 6.73 -16.39
C ILE A 517 7.00 6.85 -16.81
N GLY A 518 7.59 8.03 -16.66
CA GLY A 518 8.99 8.30 -16.96
C GLY A 518 9.35 8.35 -18.44
N VAL A 519 8.40 8.20 -19.34
CA VAL A 519 8.59 8.17 -20.79
C VAL A 519 7.77 9.26 -21.44
N HIS A 520 8.37 9.95 -22.43
CA HIS A 520 7.63 10.93 -23.24
C HIS A 520 6.50 10.24 -24.01
N PRO A 521 5.27 10.78 -24.00
CA PRO A 521 4.13 10.11 -24.66
C PRO A 521 4.34 9.89 -26.15
N LYS A 522 5.08 10.76 -26.83
CA LYS A 522 5.41 10.61 -28.24
C LYS A 522 6.29 9.39 -28.50
N ALA A 523 7.18 9.07 -27.59
CA ALA A 523 8.02 7.86 -27.65
C ALA A 523 7.17 6.59 -27.55
N LEU A 524 6.09 6.62 -26.79
CA LEU A 524 5.16 5.50 -26.68
C LEU A 524 4.28 5.36 -27.93
N LEU A 525 3.83 6.49 -28.48
CA LEU A 525 3.06 6.51 -29.74
C LEU A 525 3.89 6.05 -30.93
N ASN A 526 5.19 6.32 -30.93
CA ASN A 526 6.13 5.99 -31.99
C ASN A 526 7.13 4.89 -31.56
N PHE A 527 6.66 3.95 -30.77
CA PHE A 527 7.50 2.93 -30.14
C PHE A 527 8.36 2.14 -31.15
N ASP A 528 7.74 1.71 -32.26
CA ASP A 528 8.42 0.89 -33.27
C ASP A 528 9.55 1.65 -34.01
N GLY A 529 9.45 2.97 -34.07
CA GLY A 529 10.42 3.83 -34.73
C GLY A 529 11.54 4.35 -33.83
N LEU A 530 11.59 3.93 -32.55
CA LEU A 530 12.61 4.41 -31.61
C LEU A 530 14.00 3.82 -31.87
N PRO A 531 15.09 4.58 -31.60
CA PRO A 531 16.43 4.02 -31.53
C PRO A 531 16.50 2.86 -30.54
N SER A 532 17.35 1.86 -30.83
CA SER A 532 17.38 0.59 -30.11
C SER A 532 17.66 0.72 -28.60
N ASP A 533 18.50 1.66 -28.19
CA ASP A 533 18.83 1.94 -26.80
C ASP A 533 17.62 2.52 -26.03
N ILE A 534 16.91 3.48 -26.62
CA ILE A 534 15.70 4.08 -26.06
C ILE A 534 14.59 3.05 -26.04
N LYS A 535 14.40 2.28 -27.10
CA LYS A 535 13.41 1.23 -27.20
C LYS A 535 13.58 0.20 -26.08
N SER A 536 14.81 -0.22 -25.80
CA SER A 536 15.12 -1.15 -24.72
C SER A 536 14.75 -0.57 -23.35
N SER A 537 15.04 0.71 -23.11
CA SER A 537 14.66 1.40 -21.87
C SER A 537 13.14 1.47 -21.70
N VAL A 538 12.42 1.75 -22.78
CA VAL A 538 10.95 1.80 -22.77
C VAL A 538 10.36 0.41 -22.51
N GLU A 539 10.88 -0.64 -23.14
CA GLU A 539 10.43 -2.02 -22.93
C GLU A 539 10.48 -2.43 -21.45
N LYS A 540 11.55 -2.06 -20.76
CA LYS A 540 11.68 -2.31 -19.31
C LYS A 540 10.62 -1.55 -18.49
N ARG A 541 10.35 -0.31 -18.88
CA ARG A 541 9.44 0.57 -18.16
C ARG A 541 7.98 0.15 -18.29
N ILE A 542 7.58 -0.34 -19.48
CA ILE A 542 6.19 -0.72 -19.77
C ILE A 542 5.85 -2.15 -19.33
N ALA A 543 6.76 -2.87 -18.70
CA ALA A 543 6.55 -4.24 -18.27
C ALA A 543 5.23 -4.41 -17.51
N GLY A 544 4.48 -5.44 -17.85
CA GLY A 544 3.17 -5.74 -17.26
C GLY A 544 1.98 -5.17 -18.01
N TYR A 545 2.17 -4.20 -18.90
CA TYR A 545 1.06 -3.50 -19.58
C TYR A 545 0.87 -3.88 -21.07
N GLY A 546 1.79 -4.62 -21.65
CA GLY A 546 1.68 -5.19 -22.99
C GLY A 546 1.79 -4.19 -24.14
N ASP A 547 1.04 -3.12 -24.16
CA ASP A 547 1.03 -2.08 -25.18
C ASP A 547 1.61 -0.77 -24.64
N PRO A 548 2.53 -0.12 -25.39
CA PRO A 548 3.15 1.13 -24.92
C PRO A 548 2.16 2.26 -24.64
N VAL A 549 1.15 2.42 -25.51
CA VAL A 549 0.12 3.46 -25.35
C VAL A 549 -0.79 3.15 -24.16
N ASP A 550 -1.20 1.91 -24.02
CA ASP A 550 -2.01 1.47 -22.87
C ASP A 550 -1.28 1.69 -21.56
N PHE A 551 0.04 1.48 -21.53
CA PHE A 551 0.85 1.79 -20.36
C PHE A 551 0.70 3.24 -19.91
N TYR A 552 0.80 4.20 -20.82
CA TYR A 552 0.65 5.62 -20.51
C TYR A 552 -0.74 5.94 -19.97
N VAL A 553 -1.77 5.49 -20.68
CA VAL A 553 -3.16 5.72 -20.29
C VAL A 553 -3.48 5.06 -18.95
N GLU A 554 -3.12 3.79 -18.78
CA GLU A 554 -3.40 3.05 -17.53
C GLU A 554 -2.66 3.63 -16.33
N LYS A 555 -1.43 4.10 -16.48
CA LYS A 555 -0.70 4.76 -15.38
C LYS A 555 -1.35 6.07 -14.97
N LEU A 556 -1.84 6.86 -15.90
CA LEU A 556 -2.62 8.06 -15.59
C LEU A 556 -3.93 7.70 -14.88
N VAL A 557 -4.63 6.68 -15.38
CA VAL A 557 -5.85 6.17 -14.72
C VAL A 557 -5.57 5.76 -13.29
N GLU A 558 -4.52 5.00 -13.07
CA GLU A 558 -4.13 4.54 -11.74
C GLU A 558 -3.85 5.70 -10.78
N GLY A 559 -3.05 6.67 -11.20
CA GLY A 559 -2.73 7.81 -10.36
C GLY A 559 -3.96 8.66 -10.02
N VAL A 560 -4.74 9.01 -11.03
CA VAL A 560 -5.92 9.86 -10.86
C VAL A 560 -7.04 9.14 -10.10
N SER A 561 -7.30 7.87 -10.41
CA SER A 561 -8.33 7.09 -9.72
C SER A 561 -8.00 6.86 -8.25
N THR A 562 -6.72 6.69 -7.92
CA THR A 562 -6.27 6.59 -6.52
C THR A 562 -6.62 7.86 -5.74
N LEU A 563 -6.32 9.03 -6.32
CA LEU A 563 -6.69 10.32 -5.71
C LEU A 563 -8.21 10.46 -5.58
N ALA A 564 -8.93 10.19 -6.65
CA ALA A 564 -10.39 10.31 -6.66
C ALA A 564 -11.07 9.38 -5.64
N ALA A 565 -10.62 8.14 -5.54
CA ALA A 565 -11.14 7.16 -4.60
C ALA A 565 -10.82 7.51 -3.15
N ALA A 566 -9.60 8.01 -2.89
CA ALA A 566 -9.17 8.40 -1.56
C ALA A 566 -10.05 9.52 -0.97
N PHE A 567 -10.48 10.46 -1.79
CA PHE A 567 -11.28 11.62 -1.37
C PHE A 567 -12.77 11.48 -1.67
N TRP A 568 -13.20 10.38 -2.31
CA TRP A 568 -14.61 10.17 -2.67
C TRP A 568 -15.55 10.37 -1.46
N PRO A 569 -16.70 11.08 -1.59
CA PRO A 569 -17.24 11.75 -2.79
C PRO A 569 -16.80 13.21 -2.97
N LYS A 570 -15.80 13.66 -2.24
CA LYS A 570 -15.29 15.03 -2.33
C LYS A 570 -14.62 15.29 -3.68
N LYS A 571 -14.68 16.54 -4.14
CA LYS A 571 -14.13 16.92 -5.44
C LYS A 571 -12.60 16.82 -5.48
N VAL A 572 -12.11 16.32 -6.61
CA VAL A 572 -10.67 16.27 -6.94
C VAL A 572 -10.50 16.99 -8.26
N ILE A 573 -9.86 18.15 -8.23
CA ILE A 573 -9.58 18.95 -9.42
C ILE A 573 -8.21 18.55 -9.96
N VAL A 574 -8.21 17.93 -11.14
CA VAL A 574 -6.99 17.42 -11.78
C VAL A 574 -6.52 18.42 -12.82
N ARG A 575 -5.34 18.99 -12.60
CA ARG A 575 -4.71 19.83 -13.60
C ARG A 575 -4.07 18.97 -14.69
N LEU A 576 -4.46 19.19 -15.93
CA LEU A 576 -3.86 18.55 -17.08
C LEU A 576 -2.38 18.97 -17.18
N SER A 577 -1.58 18.18 -17.89
CA SER A 577 -0.12 18.29 -17.86
C SER A 577 0.37 19.71 -18.20
N ASP A 578 1.30 20.23 -17.40
CA ASP A 578 1.90 21.56 -17.52
C ASP A 578 3.43 21.51 -17.53
N PHE A 579 4.00 20.49 -18.14
CA PHE A 579 5.45 20.47 -18.36
C PHE A 579 5.86 21.49 -19.42
N LYS A 580 6.97 22.14 -19.16
CA LYS A 580 7.69 22.97 -20.14
C LYS A 580 8.50 22.06 -21.07
N SER A 581 8.96 22.57 -22.21
CA SER A 581 9.73 21.82 -23.20
C SER A 581 10.98 21.14 -22.60
N ASN A 582 11.71 21.84 -21.74
CA ASN A 582 12.89 21.28 -21.07
C ASN A 582 12.54 20.15 -20.09
N GLU A 583 11.38 20.21 -19.45
CA GLU A 583 10.90 19.17 -18.54
C GLU A 583 10.46 17.92 -19.30
N TYR A 584 9.70 18.09 -20.39
CA TYR A 584 9.34 16.97 -21.26
C TYR A 584 10.57 16.33 -21.92
N ALA A 585 11.59 17.13 -22.24
CA ALA A 585 12.84 16.65 -22.82
C ALA A 585 13.62 15.70 -21.89
N ASN A 586 13.42 15.83 -20.58
CA ASN A 586 14.06 14.97 -19.58
C ASN A 586 13.43 13.57 -19.43
N LEU A 587 12.23 13.38 -19.98
CA LEU A 587 11.61 12.05 -20.02
C LEU A 587 12.34 11.17 -21.04
N ILE A 588 12.27 9.85 -20.87
CA ILE A 588 12.86 8.90 -21.81
C ILE A 588 12.33 9.16 -23.22
N GLY A 589 13.23 9.39 -24.16
CA GLY A 589 12.90 9.72 -25.55
C GLY A 589 12.48 11.17 -25.78
N GLY A 590 12.39 11.98 -24.74
CA GLY A 590 11.89 13.37 -24.84
C GLY A 590 12.72 14.28 -25.76
N LYS A 591 14.03 14.12 -25.75
CA LYS A 591 14.94 14.92 -26.60
C LYS A 591 14.69 14.75 -28.11
N LEU A 592 14.09 13.65 -28.51
CA LEU A 592 13.75 13.40 -29.91
C LEU A 592 12.59 14.27 -30.40
N TYR A 593 11.74 14.74 -29.50
CA TYR A 593 10.46 15.35 -29.86
C TYR A 593 10.28 16.80 -29.38
N GLU A 594 11.04 17.20 -28.35
CA GLU A 594 10.89 18.52 -27.77
C GLU A 594 11.81 19.56 -28.42
N PRO A 595 11.30 20.75 -28.72
CA PRO A 595 12.14 21.85 -29.19
C PRO A 595 13.01 22.40 -28.09
N GLU A 596 14.16 22.95 -28.47
CA GLU A 596 14.94 23.80 -27.56
C GLU A 596 14.35 25.21 -27.60
N GLU A 597 13.96 25.71 -26.44
CA GLU A 597 13.41 27.06 -26.30
C GLU A 597 14.33 27.93 -25.44
N GLU A 598 14.48 29.18 -25.82
CA GLU A 598 15.28 30.13 -25.06
C GLU A 598 14.68 30.42 -23.71
N ASN A 599 13.35 30.48 -23.61
CA ASN A 599 12.63 30.69 -22.37
C ASN A 599 11.41 29.73 -22.28
N PRO A 600 11.61 28.51 -21.84
CA PRO A 600 10.52 27.53 -21.76
C PRO A 600 9.34 27.94 -20.88
N MET A 601 9.60 28.78 -19.86
CA MET A 601 8.55 29.28 -18.96
C MET A 601 7.48 30.06 -19.72
N LEU A 602 7.87 30.82 -20.76
CA LEU A 602 6.98 31.61 -21.59
C LEU A 602 6.69 30.96 -22.96
N GLY A 603 7.10 29.73 -23.12
CA GLY A 603 7.07 29.02 -24.39
C GLY A 603 5.90 28.05 -24.56
N PHE A 604 6.24 26.90 -25.11
CA PHE A 604 5.31 25.83 -25.49
C PHE A 604 4.88 25.01 -24.29
N ARG A 605 3.83 25.46 -23.60
CA ARG A 605 3.30 24.81 -22.40
C ARG A 605 1.79 25.02 -22.28
N GLY A 606 1.12 24.15 -21.51
CA GLY A 606 -0.31 24.26 -21.20
C GLY A 606 -1.19 24.22 -22.44
N ALA A 607 -2.19 25.08 -22.47
CA ALA A 607 -3.21 25.09 -23.54
C ALA A 607 -2.62 25.14 -24.95
N SER A 608 -1.55 25.92 -25.15
CA SER A 608 -0.91 26.04 -26.46
C SER A 608 -0.38 24.69 -26.98
N ARG A 609 0.07 23.86 -26.07
CA ARG A 609 0.56 22.52 -26.40
C ARG A 609 -0.56 21.59 -26.82
N TYR A 610 -1.68 21.62 -26.13
CA TYR A 610 -2.82 20.72 -26.37
C TYR A 610 -3.47 20.95 -27.74
N ILE A 611 -3.53 22.20 -28.17
CA ILE A 611 -4.13 22.55 -29.46
C ILE A 611 -3.17 22.43 -30.65
N SER A 612 -1.87 22.21 -30.37
CA SER A 612 -0.86 22.06 -31.42
C SER A 612 -0.93 20.69 -32.07
N GLU A 613 -0.78 20.66 -33.39
CA GLU A 613 -0.70 19.39 -34.15
C GLU A 613 0.43 18.48 -33.67
N SER A 614 1.51 19.07 -33.17
CA SER A 614 2.68 18.30 -32.70
C SER A 614 2.46 17.57 -31.39
N PHE A 615 1.44 17.93 -30.61
CA PHE A 615 1.17 17.34 -29.29
C PHE A 615 -0.26 16.84 -29.10
N ARG A 616 -1.15 17.14 -30.04
CA ARG A 616 -2.58 16.79 -29.91
C ARG A 616 -2.82 15.29 -29.66
N ASP A 617 -2.06 14.42 -30.33
CA ASP A 617 -2.13 12.97 -30.15
C ASP A 617 -1.70 12.53 -28.74
N CYS A 618 -0.72 13.20 -28.17
CA CYS A 618 -0.30 12.99 -26.79
C CYS A 618 -1.37 13.46 -25.81
N PHE A 619 -1.97 14.62 -26.07
CA PHE A 619 -3.05 15.16 -25.23
C PHE A 619 -4.28 14.26 -25.24
N GLU A 620 -4.57 13.62 -26.35
CA GLU A 620 -5.69 12.67 -26.44
C GLU A 620 -5.52 11.53 -25.44
N LEU A 621 -4.29 11.10 -25.16
CA LEU A 621 -4.02 10.05 -24.17
C LEU A 621 -4.40 10.50 -22.76
N GLU A 622 -4.11 11.74 -22.39
CA GLU A 622 -4.55 12.30 -21.10
C GLU A 622 -6.07 12.35 -21.03
N CYS A 623 -6.73 12.77 -22.07
CA CYS A 623 -8.19 12.84 -22.15
C CYS A 623 -8.82 11.45 -22.05
N ARG A 624 -8.23 10.46 -22.70
CA ARG A 624 -8.67 9.07 -22.63
C ARG A 624 -8.61 8.54 -21.19
N ALA A 625 -7.53 8.87 -20.48
CA ALA A 625 -7.38 8.48 -19.07
C ALA A 625 -8.47 9.12 -18.20
N MET A 626 -8.74 10.42 -18.39
CA MET A 626 -9.76 11.12 -17.61
C MET A 626 -11.16 10.56 -17.88
N ARG A 627 -11.47 10.20 -19.13
CA ARG A 627 -12.75 9.55 -19.47
C ARG A 627 -12.89 8.21 -18.79
N LYS A 628 -11.84 7.38 -18.79
CA LYS A 628 -11.86 6.08 -18.11
C LYS A 628 -12.17 6.24 -16.62
N VAL A 629 -11.53 7.17 -15.97
CA VAL A 629 -11.76 7.42 -14.55
C VAL A 629 -13.20 7.87 -14.28
N ARG A 630 -13.69 8.84 -15.04
CA ARG A 630 -15.01 9.41 -14.82
C ARG A 630 -16.15 8.51 -15.30
N ASP A 631 -16.06 8.01 -16.54
CA ASP A 631 -17.17 7.34 -17.21
C ASP A 631 -17.16 5.82 -16.97
N GLU A 632 -16.01 5.16 -17.04
CA GLU A 632 -15.92 3.72 -16.84
C GLU A 632 -15.87 3.34 -15.35
N MET A 633 -15.02 4.00 -14.58
CA MET A 633 -14.90 3.74 -13.13
C MET A 633 -16.00 4.45 -12.31
N GLY A 634 -16.67 5.42 -12.90
CA GLY A 634 -17.74 6.17 -12.22
C GLY A 634 -17.26 7.15 -11.15
N LEU A 635 -15.97 7.50 -11.16
CA LEU A 635 -15.40 8.47 -10.23
C LEU A 635 -15.64 9.90 -10.73
N THR A 636 -16.89 10.31 -10.70
CA THR A 636 -17.36 11.60 -11.23
C THR A 636 -17.00 12.80 -10.37
N ASN A 637 -16.37 12.57 -9.21
CA ASN A 637 -15.80 13.62 -8.39
C ASN A 637 -14.53 14.25 -8.98
N VAL A 638 -13.97 13.66 -10.06
CA VAL A 638 -12.86 14.24 -10.81
C VAL A 638 -13.38 15.41 -11.66
N GLU A 639 -12.77 16.57 -11.50
CA GLU A 639 -12.95 17.74 -12.32
C GLU A 639 -11.63 18.07 -13.02
N LEU A 640 -11.67 18.80 -14.15
CA LEU A 640 -10.48 19.10 -14.91
C LEU A 640 -10.08 20.57 -14.74
N MET A 641 -8.77 20.82 -14.76
CA MET A 641 -8.20 22.16 -14.76
C MET A 641 -7.26 22.32 -15.94
N VAL A 642 -7.45 23.38 -16.73
CA VAL A 642 -6.60 23.69 -17.88
C VAL A 642 -5.56 24.72 -17.47
N PRO A 643 -4.26 24.40 -17.59
CA PRO A 643 -3.20 25.31 -17.21
C PRO A 643 -2.81 26.25 -18.37
N PHE A 644 -2.35 27.43 -18.03
CA PHE A 644 -1.64 28.36 -18.89
C PHE A 644 -2.39 28.73 -20.18
N VAL A 645 -3.59 29.26 -20.00
CA VAL A 645 -4.46 29.73 -21.09
C VAL A 645 -4.19 31.21 -21.32
N ARG A 646 -3.54 31.58 -22.42
CA ARG A 646 -3.09 32.95 -22.67
C ARG A 646 -4.19 33.86 -23.22
N THR A 647 -4.98 33.35 -24.17
CA THR A 647 -5.94 34.12 -24.94
C THR A 647 -7.32 33.50 -24.95
N LEU A 648 -8.33 34.31 -25.26
CA LEU A 648 -9.70 33.80 -25.44
C LEU A 648 -9.78 32.77 -26.57
N GLY A 649 -8.96 32.97 -27.62
CA GLY A 649 -8.87 32.00 -28.73
C GLY A 649 -8.35 30.65 -28.28
N GLU A 650 -7.32 30.63 -27.46
CA GLU A 650 -6.83 29.38 -26.86
C GLU A 650 -7.89 28.71 -25.97
N ALA A 651 -8.60 29.51 -25.16
CA ALA A 651 -9.69 29.00 -24.32
C ALA A 651 -10.76 28.30 -25.16
N SER A 652 -11.24 28.94 -26.22
CA SER A 652 -12.21 28.35 -27.14
C SER A 652 -11.70 27.04 -27.74
N GLN A 653 -10.49 27.03 -28.25
CA GLN A 653 -9.91 25.87 -28.92
C GLN A 653 -9.68 24.69 -27.95
N VAL A 654 -9.23 24.97 -26.75
CA VAL A 654 -9.00 23.90 -25.75
C VAL A 654 -10.31 23.24 -25.31
N ILE A 655 -11.36 24.04 -25.13
CA ILE A 655 -12.68 23.51 -24.78
C ILE A 655 -13.22 22.64 -25.92
N ASP A 656 -13.06 23.10 -27.19
CA ASP A 656 -13.47 22.32 -28.36
C ASP A 656 -12.72 20.98 -28.44
N ILE A 657 -11.40 20.97 -28.23
CA ILE A 657 -10.60 19.74 -28.27
C ILE A 657 -10.99 18.77 -27.14
N LEU A 658 -11.21 19.28 -25.95
CA LEU A 658 -11.69 18.45 -24.85
C LEU A 658 -13.02 17.78 -25.20
N GLY A 659 -13.94 18.55 -25.80
CA GLY A 659 -15.21 18.01 -26.27
C GLY A 659 -15.04 16.93 -27.34
N GLN A 660 -14.15 17.15 -28.31
CA GLN A 660 -13.82 16.17 -29.36
C GLN A 660 -13.24 14.87 -28.77
N PHE A 661 -12.49 14.98 -27.74
CA PHE A 661 -11.88 13.82 -27.02
C PHE A 661 -12.79 13.23 -25.95
N GLY A 662 -14.08 13.62 -25.93
CA GLY A 662 -15.08 13.01 -25.05
C GLY A 662 -15.21 13.63 -23.67
N LEU A 663 -14.59 14.79 -23.43
CA LEU A 663 -14.67 15.53 -22.17
C LEU A 663 -15.43 16.85 -22.39
N LYS A 664 -16.73 16.73 -22.59
CA LYS A 664 -17.60 17.87 -22.85
C LYS A 664 -18.03 18.52 -21.53
N ARG A 665 -17.82 19.83 -21.44
CA ARG A 665 -18.22 20.62 -20.27
C ARG A 665 -19.72 20.47 -19.99
N GLY A 666 -20.08 20.19 -18.75
CA GLY A 666 -21.44 19.97 -18.27
C GLY A 666 -21.99 18.57 -18.45
N GLU A 667 -21.36 17.73 -19.28
CA GLU A 667 -21.80 16.35 -19.49
C GLU A 667 -21.40 15.48 -18.29
N ASN A 668 -22.34 14.71 -17.75
CA ASN A 668 -22.16 13.92 -16.52
C ASN A 668 -21.63 14.74 -15.32
N GLY A 669 -22.01 16.03 -15.27
CA GLY A 669 -21.59 16.92 -14.19
C GLY A 669 -20.13 17.39 -14.28
N LEU A 670 -19.47 17.21 -15.43
CA LEU A 670 -18.08 17.63 -15.61
C LEU A 670 -17.95 19.16 -15.57
N ARG A 671 -17.22 19.66 -14.58
CA ARG A 671 -16.77 21.06 -14.56
C ARG A 671 -15.35 21.12 -15.11
N ILE A 672 -15.10 22.14 -15.95
CA ILE A 672 -13.76 22.44 -16.46
C ILE A 672 -13.36 23.80 -15.92
N ILE A 673 -12.33 23.78 -15.08
CA ILE A 673 -11.78 24.95 -14.40
C ILE A 673 -10.59 25.48 -15.16
N MET A 674 -10.40 26.78 -15.20
CA MET A 674 -9.20 27.39 -15.74
C MET A 674 -8.24 27.74 -14.61
N MET A 675 -6.97 27.42 -14.79
CA MET A 675 -5.94 27.95 -13.89
C MET A 675 -5.73 29.43 -14.23
N CYS A 676 -6.11 30.30 -13.30
CA CYS A 676 -5.97 31.74 -13.43
C CYS A 676 -4.56 32.15 -12.98
N GLU A 677 -3.64 32.21 -13.90
CA GLU A 677 -2.21 32.38 -13.58
C GLU A 677 -1.47 33.36 -14.48
N LEU A 678 -2.16 33.92 -15.48
CA LEU A 678 -1.62 35.01 -16.30
C LEU A 678 -2.42 36.29 -15.99
N PRO A 679 -1.78 37.46 -16.03
CA PRO A 679 -2.49 38.75 -15.89
C PRO A 679 -3.65 38.89 -16.87
N SER A 680 -3.55 38.37 -18.10
CA SER A 680 -4.64 38.37 -19.07
C SER A 680 -5.90 37.66 -18.57
N ASN A 681 -5.74 36.61 -17.78
CA ASN A 681 -6.88 35.86 -17.22
C ASN A 681 -7.72 36.73 -16.26
N ALA A 682 -7.05 37.48 -15.39
CA ALA A 682 -7.69 38.36 -14.44
C ALA A 682 -8.29 39.60 -15.12
N LEU A 683 -7.60 40.17 -16.10
CA LEU A 683 -8.06 41.36 -16.85
C LEU A 683 -9.31 41.06 -17.69
N LEU A 684 -9.38 39.88 -18.30
CA LEU A 684 -10.51 39.43 -19.12
C LEU A 684 -11.31 38.33 -18.42
N ALA A 685 -11.43 38.40 -17.11
CA ALA A 685 -12.02 37.34 -16.31
C ALA A 685 -13.46 37.00 -16.75
N ASP A 686 -14.30 38.01 -16.98
CA ASP A 686 -15.69 37.81 -17.41
C ASP A 686 -15.76 37.01 -18.72
N GLU A 687 -14.90 37.32 -19.67
CA GLU A 687 -14.85 36.71 -21.01
C GLU A 687 -14.32 35.26 -20.92
N PHE A 688 -13.29 35.02 -20.12
CA PHE A 688 -12.80 33.65 -19.90
C PHE A 688 -13.85 32.77 -19.24
N LEU A 689 -14.67 33.31 -18.36
CA LEU A 689 -15.72 32.56 -17.67
C LEU A 689 -16.85 32.07 -18.60
N GLU A 690 -16.92 32.57 -19.82
CA GLU A 690 -17.83 32.00 -20.83
C GLU A 690 -17.41 30.59 -21.25
N PHE A 691 -16.10 30.27 -21.14
CA PHE A 691 -15.55 28.98 -21.56
C PHE A 691 -15.34 28.02 -20.38
N PHE A 692 -15.23 28.52 -19.16
CA PHE A 692 -14.91 27.73 -17.98
C PHE A 692 -15.98 27.84 -16.89
N ASP A 693 -16.01 26.81 -16.03
CA ASP A 693 -16.96 26.73 -14.90
C ASP A 693 -16.43 27.41 -13.63
N GLY A 694 -15.27 28.01 -13.72
CA GLY A 694 -14.65 28.72 -12.63
C GLY A 694 -13.14 28.83 -12.82
N PHE A 695 -12.49 29.44 -11.83
CA PHE A 695 -11.06 29.62 -11.80
C PHE A 695 -10.44 28.99 -10.56
N SER A 696 -9.22 28.52 -10.72
CA SER A 696 -8.30 28.25 -9.62
C SER A 696 -7.08 29.11 -9.83
N ILE A 697 -6.78 29.97 -8.87
CA ILE A 697 -5.68 30.93 -8.98
C ILE A 697 -4.35 30.22 -8.80
N GLY A 698 -3.46 30.30 -9.77
CA GLY A 698 -2.06 29.88 -9.68
C GLY A 698 -1.19 31.08 -9.29
N SER A 699 -1.08 31.36 -8.01
CA SER A 699 -0.45 32.58 -7.51
C SER A 699 1.05 32.66 -7.81
N ASN A 700 1.73 31.54 -7.97
CA ASN A 700 3.17 31.54 -8.32
C ASN A 700 3.42 32.16 -9.68
N ASP A 701 2.80 31.63 -10.72
CA ASP A 701 2.94 32.16 -12.08
C ASP A 701 2.34 33.56 -12.20
N MET A 702 1.20 33.80 -11.57
CA MET A 702 0.58 35.12 -11.56
C MET A 702 1.54 36.18 -11.00
N THR A 703 2.19 35.90 -9.89
CA THR A 703 3.16 36.82 -9.27
C THR A 703 4.37 37.04 -10.17
N GLN A 704 4.93 35.96 -10.69
CA GLN A 704 6.09 35.98 -11.56
C GLN A 704 5.83 36.84 -12.82
N LEU A 705 4.69 36.62 -13.46
CA LEU A 705 4.34 37.34 -14.68
C LEU A 705 3.90 38.79 -14.43
N THR A 706 3.21 39.05 -13.32
CA THR A 706 2.80 40.38 -12.94
C THR A 706 4.00 41.27 -12.63
N LEU A 707 4.97 40.73 -11.88
CA LEU A 707 6.16 41.49 -11.47
C LEU A 707 7.30 41.42 -12.51
N GLY A 708 7.17 40.55 -13.53
CA GLY A 708 8.19 40.39 -14.55
C GLY A 708 9.50 39.82 -14.00
N LEU A 709 9.43 38.85 -13.10
CA LEU A 709 10.61 38.25 -12.47
C LEU A 709 10.60 36.72 -12.54
N ASP A 710 11.78 36.17 -12.53
CA ASP A 710 12.00 34.74 -12.42
C ASP A 710 12.30 34.38 -10.95
N ARG A 711 11.38 33.67 -10.28
CA ARG A 711 11.53 33.25 -8.88
C ARG A 711 12.73 32.34 -8.64
N ASP A 712 13.21 31.66 -9.67
CA ASP A 712 14.36 30.76 -9.58
C ASP A 712 15.69 31.49 -9.76
N SER A 713 15.66 32.77 -10.12
CA SER A 713 16.86 33.60 -10.20
C SER A 713 17.33 34.03 -8.80
N GLY A 714 18.45 33.50 -8.35
CA GLY A 714 19.00 33.74 -7.02
C GLY A 714 19.27 35.22 -6.72
N ILE A 715 19.40 36.04 -7.76
CA ILE A 715 19.69 37.49 -7.62
C ILE A 715 18.44 38.30 -7.29
N ILE A 716 17.30 37.98 -7.90
CA ILE A 716 16.06 38.75 -7.78
C ILE A 716 14.92 38.01 -7.10
N ALA A 717 15.12 36.76 -6.71
CA ALA A 717 14.07 35.95 -6.07
C ALA A 717 13.49 36.59 -4.80
N HIS A 718 14.26 37.45 -4.12
CA HIS A 718 13.79 38.16 -2.94
C HIS A 718 12.67 39.17 -3.23
N LEU A 719 12.47 39.57 -4.51
CA LEU A 719 11.36 40.44 -4.91
C LEU A 719 10.06 39.67 -5.09
N PHE A 720 10.12 38.34 -5.13
CA PHE A 720 8.94 37.49 -5.27
C PHE A 720 8.12 37.51 -3.98
N ASP A 721 6.94 38.13 -4.05
CA ASP A 721 5.99 38.15 -2.94
C ASP A 721 4.58 38.14 -3.49
N GLU A 722 3.87 37.04 -3.25
CA GLU A 722 2.49 36.83 -3.69
C GLU A 722 1.50 37.78 -3.04
N ARG A 723 1.93 38.50 -1.98
CA ARG A 723 1.16 39.53 -1.29
C ARG A 723 1.34 40.92 -1.87
N ASN A 724 2.13 41.07 -2.95
CA ASN A 724 2.34 42.34 -3.60
C ASN A 724 1.01 42.99 -4.02
N PRO A 725 0.82 44.32 -3.80
CA PRO A 725 -0.44 44.99 -4.14
C PRO A 725 -0.90 44.83 -5.59
N ALA A 726 0.02 44.80 -6.55
CA ALA A 726 -0.31 44.59 -7.96
C ALA A 726 -0.90 43.20 -8.19
N VAL A 727 -0.32 42.18 -7.55
CA VAL A 727 -0.84 40.80 -7.59
C VAL A 727 -2.22 40.73 -6.93
N LYS A 728 -2.39 41.31 -5.75
CA LYS A 728 -3.66 41.34 -5.03
C LYS A 728 -4.78 41.96 -5.84
N LYS A 729 -4.50 43.03 -6.62
CA LYS A 729 -5.51 43.63 -7.50
C LYS A 729 -6.01 42.64 -8.55
N LEU A 730 -5.11 41.88 -9.15
CA LEU A 730 -5.49 40.88 -10.14
C LEU A 730 -6.29 39.73 -9.50
N LEU A 731 -5.86 39.28 -8.34
CA LEU A 731 -6.57 38.24 -7.59
C LEU A 731 -7.97 38.69 -7.19
N ALA A 732 -8.11 39.93 -6.70
CA ALA A 732 -9.41 40.50 -6.33
C ALA A 732 -10.36 40.59 -7.55
N ASN A 733 -9.85 40.99 -8.73
CA ASN A 733 -10.63 41.02 -9.97
C ASN A 733 -11.16 39.62 -10.35
N ALA A 734 -10.32 38.61 -10.25
CA ALA A 734 -10.70 37.24 -10.57
C ALA A 734 -11.78 36.72 -9.61
N ILE A 735 -11.60 36.96 -8.30
CA ILE A 735 -12.56 36.54 -7.27
C ILE A 735 -13.92 37.21 -7.50
N GLU A 736 -13.93 38.53 -7.71
CA GLU A 736 -15.15 39.31 -7.95
C GLU A 736 -15.90 38.81 -9.21
N ALA A 737 -15.19 38.58 -10.30
CA ALA A 737 -15.77 38.09 -11.56
C ALA A 737 -16.43 36.71 -11.39
N CYS A 738 -15.77 35.79 -10.70
CA CYS A 738 -16.34 34.45 -10.45
C CYS A 738 -17.57 34.52 -9.55
N ASN A 739 -17.52 35.30 -8.47
CA ASN A 739 -18.66 35.47 -7.56
C ASN A 739 -19.84 36.10 -8.26
N LYS A 740 -19.62 37.10 -9.11
CA LYS A 740 -20.66 37.73 -9.92
C LYS A 740 -21.29 36.75 -10.91
N ALA A 741 -20.50 35.87 -11.50
CA ALA A 741 -20.99 34.86 -12.43
C ALA A 741 -21.62 33.66 -11.75
N GLY A 742 -21.54 33.55 -10.41
CA GLY A 742 -21.98 32.37 -9.68
C GLY A 742 -21.14 31.12 -9.96
N LYS A 743 -19.86 31.31 -10.29
CA LYS A 743 -18.94 30.23 -10.66
C LYS A 743 -17.87 30.00 -9.59
N TYR A 744 -17.23 28.84 -9.65
CA TYR A 744 -16.21 28.45 -8.68
C TYR A 744 -15.00 29.39 -8.71
N ILE A 745 -14.49 29.72 -7.53
CA ILE A 745 -13.23 30.45 -7.36
C ILE A 745 -12.43 29.89 -6.20
N GLY A 746 -11.27 29.36 -6.53
CA GLY A 746 -10.32 28.85 -5.55
C GLY A 746 -8.91 29.33 -5.83
N ILE A 747 -8.01 29.02 -4.92
CA ILE A 747 -6.56 29.26 -5.09
C ILE A 747 -5.83 27.98 -4.78
N CYS A 748 -4.82 27.64 -5.59
CA CYS A 748 -4.02 26.43 -5.43
C CYS A 748 -2.52 26.70 -5.44
N GLY A 749 -2.10 27.95 -5.50
CA GLY A 749 -0.70 28.33 -5.43
C GLY A 749 -0.10 28.16 -4.05
N GLN A 750 1.20 28.34 -3.94
CA GLN A 750 1.97 28.14 -2.68
C GLN A 750 1.71 29.25 -1.65
N GLY A 751 1.22 30.43 -2.10
CA GLY A 751 1.07 31.60 -1.26
C GLY A 751 0.33 31.40 0.05
N PRO A 752 -0.90 30.83 0.04
CA PRO A 752 -1.65 30.62 1.29
C PRO A 752 -0.99 29.63 2.26
N SER A 753 -0.22 28.68 1.76
CA SER A 753 0.54 27.73 2.60
C SER A 753 1.73 28.43 3.28
N ASP A 754 2.41 29.31 2.55
CA ASP A 754 3.58 30.04 3.06
C ASP A 754 3.19 31.27 3.89
N HIS A 755 2.04 31.89 3.57
CA HIS A 755 1.58 33.13 4.17
C HIS A 755 0.12 33.01 4.65
N PRO A 756 -0.10 32.64 5.91
CA PRO A 756 -1.47 32.57 6.47
C PRO A 756 -2.24 33.90 6.38
N ASP A 757 -1.55 35.05 6.44
CA ASP A 757 -2.15 36.37 6.27
C ASP A 757 -2.76 36.55 4.86
N LEU A 758 -2.15 35.97 3.83
CA LEU A 758 -2.73 35.94 2.48
C LEU A 758 -4.00 35.09 2.46
N ALA A 759 -4.01 33.93 3.12
CA ALA A 759 -5.21 33.10 3.23
C ALA A 759 -6.36 33.88 3.90
N LYS A 760 -6.08 34.63 4.94
CA LYS A 760 -7.04 35.51 5.61
C LYS A 760 -7.59 36.58 4.68
N TRP A 761 -6.73 37.25 3.93
CA TRP A 761 -7.14 38.26 2.95
C TRP A 761 -8.04 37.69 1.87
N LEU A 762 -7.72 36.48 1.36
CA LEU A 762 -8.54 35.78 0.38
C LEU A 762 -9.93 35.43 0.93
N MET A 763 -9.98 35.00 2.18
CA MET A 763 -11.25 34.76 2.89
C MET A 763 -12.10 36.06 2.94
N GLU A 764 -11.50 37.17 3.27
CA GLU A 764 -12.17 38.47 3.33
C GLU A 764 -12.65 38.93 1.95
N GLN A 765 -11.95 38.54 0.87
CA GLN A 765 -12.37 38.82 -0.52
C GLN A 765 -13.52 37.92 -0.99
N GLY A 766 -13.93 36.93 -0.22
CA GLY A 766 -15.03 36.04 -0.56
C GLY A 766 -14.64 34.89 -1.48
N ILE A 767 -13.42 34.40 -1.43
CA ILE A 767 -12.99 33.20 -2.15
C ILE A 767 -13.78 31.98 -1.68
N GLU A 768 -14.10 31.05 -2.57
CA GLU A 768 -14.85 29.84 -2.21
C GLU A 768 -13.99 28.77 -1.52
N SER A 769 -12.76 28.59 -1.99
CA SER A 769 -11.84 27.60 -1.42
C SER A 769 -10.40 28.04 -1.45
N VAL A 770 -9.62 27.55 -0.49
CA VAL A 770 -8.18 27.70 -0.44
C VAL A 770 -7.56 26.32 -0.36
N SER A 771 -6.71 25.97 -1.33
CA SER A 771 -5.99 24.71 -1.34
C SER A 771 -4.62 24.91 -0.71
N LEU A 772 -4.31 24.05 0.25
CA LEU A 772 -3.08 24.09 1.03
C LEU A 772 -2.27 22.81 0.84
N ASN A 773 -0.97 22.93 1.03
CA ASN A 773 -0.15 21.74 1.18
C ASN A 773 -0.58 20.98 2.45
N PRO A 774 -0.62 19.65 2.44
CA PRO A 774 -1.13 18.88 3.59
C PRO A 774 -0.51 19.24 4.94
N ASP A 775 0.78 19.58 4.96
CA ASP A 775 1.51 19.94 6.18
C ASP A 775 1.10 21.30 6.76
N SER A 776 0.48 22.17 5.98
CA SER A 776 0.03 23.49 6.45
C SER A 776 -1.49 23.54 6.75
N VAL A 777 -2.24 22.47 6.49
CA VAL A 777 -3.71 22.47 6.63
C VAL A 777 -4.15 22.82 8.05
N LEU A 778 -3.67 22.09 9.05
CA LEU A 778 -4.13 22.26 10.42
C LEU A 778 -3.73 23.64 11.00
N ASP A 779 -2.47 24.03 10.83
CA ASP A 779 -1.98 25.30 11.36
C ASP A 779 -2.71 26.49 10.75
N THR A 780 -2.92 26.48 9.45
CA THR A 780 -3.63 27.55 8.75
C THR A 780 -5.10 27.56 9.13
N TRP A 781 -5.74 26.40 9.27
CA TRP A 781 -7.13 26.30 9.68
C TRP A 781 -7.37 26.95 11.03
N PHE A 782 -6.56 26.63 12.03
CA PHE A 782 -6.67 27.22 13.36
C PHE A 782 -6.37 28.71 13.36
N PHE A 783 -5.37 29.15 12.59
CA PHE A 783 -5.08 30.57 12.42
C PHE A 783 -6.29 31.35 11.88
N LEU A 784 -6.94 30.82 10.86
CA LEU A 784 -8.13 31.45 10.25
C LEU A 784 -9.34 31.46 11.18
N ALA A 785 -9.54 30.40 11.93
CA ALA A 785 -10.62 30.33 12.92
C ALA A 785 -10.46 31.36 14.04
N ASP A 786 -9.24 31.54 14.55
CA ASP A 786 -8.92 32.55 15.56
C ASP A 786 -9.06 33.98 15.04
N ALA A 787 -8.75 34.19 13.76
CA ALA A 787 -8.89 35.49 13.11
C ALA A 787 -10.36 35.90 12.90
N GLU A 788 -11.26 34.94 12.73
CA GLU A 788 -12.69 35.19 12.56
C GLU A 788 -13.39 35.60 13.87
N ILE A 789 -12.91 35.12 14.99
CA ILE A 789 -13.47 35.41 16.32
C ILE A 789 -13.13 36.83 16.78
N LYS A 790 -12.17 37.51 16.17
CA LYS A 790 -11.79 38.89 16.45
C LYS A 790 -12.50 39.87 15.52
#